data_48914815690657f7acff8bd0fcb9c3b0
#
_entry.id   48914815690657f7acff8bd0fcb9c3b0
#
_cell.length_a   1.000
_cell.length_b   1.000
_cell.length_c   1.000
_cell.angle_alpha   90.00
_cell.angle_beta   90.00
_cell.angle_gamma   90.00
#
_symmetry.space_group_name_H-M   'P 1'
#
loop_
_entity.id
_entity.type
_entity.pdbx_description
1 polymer ?
#
loop_
_entity_poly.entity_id
_entity_poly.type
_entity_poly.pdbx_seq_one_letter_code
_entity_poly.pdbx_strand_id
1 'polypeptide(L)'
;MKNWYQLTESEALDKLGVTSEGLSSQQADSLLERHGKNALEESKKKSVFQVFLSQFADLMVIILIIAAIVSMFSGSVESTIVIFAVITLNAILGTVQHVKAEKSLESLKSLSSPSAKVIRDGRKIEIDSENIVPGDIVVLEAGDLVVADGRIINNYSLQVNESSLTGESTNIDKSVETIEKEVPLADRTDMVFSGSLVTYGRAIVVVTETGMNTEIGKIATLMNQAKSKKTPLQLSLDKFSSRLAVIIMAICVVVFGLSMFNGMSVLNSLMFAVALAVAAIPEALGSIVTIVQAMGTQKMAKENAVIKDLKAVESLGCVSVICSDKTGTLTQNKMTVQKIYVNGESILEDQLDLNIESHRHLLYDMVLNNDSSIVDGKGIGDPTEYALLETFQHIGLDENVLRDVLTRVEEVPFDSDRKMMSTKYKMHGVNHILTKGALDSILDRCVSIATKDGIRPITDEDKAEISRVNREYSEQGLRVLTFAYKESDEALTVDTEKDYTFIGLVSMIDPPREESKQAVADAIRAGIKPVMITGDHKITASAIAKQIGIFNDGDIAVTGLELDAMSDKELDEKIEKISVYARVSPENKIRIVEAWQRKGNIVSMTGDGVNDAPALKKADIGVAMGITGTEVSKDAASMILQDDNFATIIKAVANGRNVYRNIKNAILFLLSGNMAGIFAVLFCSIMALPVPFEAVHLLFINLLTDSLPAIAIGMEKPEKDLLRQKPRDPKQGILTKSFSALMLGQGALIAVVTLISFYIGLQTSPAVASTMAFATLTLARLFHGFNCRSTHSIFKLGLFSNTASIGAFFIGTFLLAFVLFVPFMQPLFSVTALTGAQAGFIALLAFIPTFIIQFVKVIVENVRK
;
A
#
# COMPACT_ATOMS: atom_id res chain seq x y z
N MET A 1 10.27 -45.40 5.66
CA MET A 1 9.31 -44.75 6.59
C MET A 1 8.08 -44.36 5.78
N LYS A 2 6.89 -44.56 6.32
CA LYS A 2 5.66 -44.08 5.66
C LYS A 2 5.68 -42.55 5.58
N ASN A 3 5.23 -42.01 4.44
CA ASN A 3 5.02 -40.56 4.26
C ASN A 3 3.82 -40.08 5.10
N TRP A 4 3.67 -38.80 5.37
CA TRP A 4 2.60 -38.25 6.21
C TRP A 4 1.20 -38.62 5.70
N TYR A 5 0.96 -38.59 4.39
CA TYR A 5 -0.32 -38.98 3.74
C TYR A 5 -0.62 -40.51 3.83
N GLN A 6 0.37 -41.33 4.20
CA GLN A 6 0.22 -42.77 4.38
C GLN A 6 -0.06 -43.15 5.84
N LEU A 7 -0.18 -42.20 6.74
CA LEU A 7 -0.46 -42.35 8.15
C LEU A 7 -1.94 -42.08 8.41
N THR A 8 -2.55 -42.87 9.30
CA THR A 8 -3.86 -42.54 9.84
C THR A 8 -3.76 -41.25 10.69
N GLU A 9 -4.91 -40.64 10.99
CA GLU A 9 -4.98 -39.43 11.86
C GLU A 9 -4.27 -39.68 13.20
N SER A 10 -4.57 -40.85 13.84
CA SER A 10 -3.99 -41.25 15.12
C SER A 10 -2.49 -41.49 15.01
N GLU A 11 -2.01 -42.17 13.95
CA GLU A 11 -0.58 -42.42 13.72
C GLU A 11 0.19 -41.11 13.50
N ALA A 12 -0.45 -40.11 12.85
CA ALA A 12 0.15 -38.78 12.61
C ALA A 12 0.29 -37.99 13.92
N LEU A 13 -0.78 -37.97 14.74
CA LEU A 13 -0.77 -37.34 16.06
C LEU A 13 0.25 -37.97 16.99
N ASP A 14 0.27 -39.31 17.07
CA ASP A 14 1.21 -40.08 17.91
C ASP A 14 2.67 -39.81 17.49
N LYS A 15 2.95 -39.79 16.19
CA LYS A 15 4.29 -39.50 15.64
C LYS A 15 4.79 -38.07 15.97
N LEU A 16 3.88 -37.11 16.07
CA LEU A 16 4.19 -35.74 16.47
C LEU A 16 4.15 -35.54 18.00
N GLY A 17 3.62 -36.51 18.74
CA GLY A 17 3.52 -36.46 20.20
C GLY A 17 2.48 -35.46 20.70
N VAL A 18 1.38 -35.27 19.94
CA VAL A 18 0.34 -34.29 20.21
C VAL A 18 -1.06 -34.91 20.27
N THR A 19 -1.97 -34.22 20.94
CA THR A 19 -3.39 -34.61 21.01
C THR A 19 -4.25 -33.64 20.26
N SER A 20 -5.52 -33.94 20.08
CA SER A 20 -6.50 -33.03 19.46
C SER A 20 -6.71 -31.72 20.24
N GLU A 21 -6.26 -31.62 21.49
CA GLU A 21 -6.28 -30.38 22.30
C GLU A 21 -5.11 -29.44 21.97
N GLY A 22 -4.20 -29.88 21.10
CA GLY A 22 -3.04 -29.12 20.66
C GLY A 22 -1.85 -29.17 21.61
N LEU A 23 -0.81 -28.42 21.25
CA LEU A 23 0.40 -28.25 22.07
C LEU A 23 0.12 -27.30 23.24
N SER A 24 0.84 -27.47 24.34
CA SER A 24 0.93 -26.41 25.33
C SER A 24 1.81 -25.28 24.82
N SER A 25 1.59 -24.05 25.29
CA SER A 25 2.40 -22.89 24.92
C SER A 25 3.89 -23.11 25.15
N GLN A 26 4.25 -23.79 26.27
CA GLN A 26 5.65 -24.12 26.58
C GLN A 26 6.27 -25.13 25.61
N GLN A 27 5.48 -26.12 25.16
CA GLN A 27 5.95 -27.09 24.17
C GLN A 27 6.15 -26.41 22.81
N ALA A 28 5.22 -25.53 22.41
CA ALA A 28 5.32 -24.75 21.17
C ALA A 28 6.58 -23.87 21.14
N ASP A 29 6.89 -23.18 22.24
CA ASP A 29 8.10 -22.35 22.35
C ASP A 29 9.38 -23.22 22.21
N SER A 30 9.42 -24.35 22.87
CA SER A 30 10.55 -25.29 22.79
C SER A 30 10.73 -25.85 21.36
N LEU A 31 9.62 -26.15 20.66
CA LEU A 31 9.66 -26.61 19.27
C LEU A 31 10.07 -25.47 18.31
N LEU A 32 9.65 -24.23 18.58
CA LEU A 32 10.05 -23.07 17.82
C LEU A 32 11.58 -22.81 17.93
N GLU A 33 12.16 -22.98 19.12
CA GLU A 33 13.63 -22.91 19.31
C GLU A 33 14.36 -24.02 18.53
N ARG A 34 13.76 -25.19 18.44
CA ARG A 34 14.37 -26.38 17.79
C ARG A 34 14.23 -26.36 16.26
N HIS A 35 13.05 -26.01 15.74
CA HIS A 35 12.73 -26.05 14.30
C HIS A 35 12.94 -24.71 13.61
N GLY A 36 13.03 -23.63 14.37
CA GLY A 36 13.08 -22.27 13.85
C GLY A 36 11.70 -21.77 13.41
N LYS A 37 11.66 -20.54 12.91
CA LYS A 37 10.44 -19.90 12.44
C LYS A 37 9.90 -20.57 11.17
N ASN A 38 8.58 -20.63 11.05
CA ASN A 38 7.89 -21.04 9.82
C ASN A 38 7.98 -19.94 8.77
N ALA A 39 9.14 -19.81 8.16
CA ALA A 39 9.43 -18.83 7.12
C ALA A 39 10.29 -19.44 6.03
N LEU A 40 10.08 -19.05 4.80
CA LEU A 40 10.95 -19.41 3.70
C LEU A 40 12.27 -18.64 3.83
N GLU A 41 13.42 -19.35 3.71
CA GLU A 41 14.70 -18.66 3.68
C GLU A 41 14.74 -17.70 2.49
N GLU A 42 14.79 -16.42 2.78
CA GLU A 42 15.14 -15.43 1.76
C GLU A 42 16.55 -15.73 1.21
N SER A 43 16.79 -15.39 -0.06
CA SER A 43 18.14 -15.49 -0.64
C SER A 43 19.17 -14.92 0.33
N LYS A 44 20.25 -15.68 0.62
CA LYS A 44 21.26 -15.30 1.61
C LYS A 44 21.59 -13.82 1.50
N LYS A 45 21.21 -13.06 2.50
CA LYS A 45 21.53 -11.63 2.60
C LYS A 45 23.03 -11.48 2.48
N LYS A 46 23.47 -10.54 1.66
CA LYS A 46 24.90 -10.22 1.58
C LYS A 46 25.34 -9.75 2.98
N SER A 47 26.41 -10.31 3.50
CA SER A 47 26.97 -9.81 4.75
C SER A 47 27.35 -8.33 4.58
N VAL A 48 27.33 -7.56 5.67
CA VAL A 48 27.73 -6.13 5.65
C VAL A 48 29.09 -5.96 4.99
N PHE A 49 30.02 -6.92 5.22
CA PHE A 49 31.33 -6.93 4.59
C PHE A 49 31.28 -7.21 3.08
N GLN A 50 30.40 -8.09 2.62
CA GLN A 50 30.19 -8.32 1.19
C GLN A 50 29.56 -7.12 0.49
N VAL A 51 28.64 -6.41 1.16
CA VAL A 51 28.08 -5.15 0.66
C VAL A 51 29.18 -4.10 0.56
N PHE A 52 30.04 -3.99 1.58
CA PHE A 52 31.19 -3.09 1.55
C PHE A 52 32.15 -3.40 0.41
N LEU A 53 32.53 -4.65 0.23
CA LEU A 53 33.40 -5.05 -0.90
C LEU A 53 32.75 -4.81 -2.28
N SER A 54 31.43 -4.98 -2.37
CA SER A 54 30.72 -4.74 -3.63
C SER A 54 30.74 -3.27 -4.08
N GLN A 55 30.96 -2.32 -3.15
CA GLN A 55 31.13 -0.90 -3.49
C GLN A 55 32.40 -0.67 -4.33
N PHE A 56 33.43 -1.46 -4.15
CA PHE A 56 34.67 -1.35 -4.93
C PHE A 56 34.57 -1.95 -6.34
N ALA A 57 33.52 -2.72 -6.61
CA ALA A 57 33.25 -3.27 -7.94
C ALA A 57 32.47 -2.30 -8.86
N ASP A 58 32.11 -1.13 -8.35
CA ASP A 58 31.49 -0.09 -9.16
C ASP A 58 32.50 0.46 -10.18
N LEU A 59 32.04 0.63 -11.44
CA LEU A 59 32.88 1.12 -12.54
C LEU A 59 33.57 2.47 -12.19
N MET A 60 32.86 3.31 -11.41
CA MET A 60 33.36 4.62 -11.01
C MET A 60 34.51 4.52 -10.01
N VAL A 61 34.35 3.64 -9.03
CA VAL A 61 35.37 3.37 -8.03
C VAL A 61 36.62 2.78 -8.72
N ILE A 62 36.44 1.93 -9.73
CA ILE A 62 37.56 1.39 -10.55
C ILE A 62 38.28 2.52 -11.26
N ILE A 63 37.58 3.48 -11.87
CA ILE A 63 38.19 4.65 -12.52
C ILE A 63 38.98 5.48 -11.50
N LEU A 64 38.45 5.69 -10.31
CA LEU A 64 39.12 6.39 -9.21
C LEU A 64 40.37 5.67 -8.71
N ILE A 65 40.30 4.33 -8.60
CA ILE A 65 41.50 3.52 -8.27
C ILE A 65 42.58 3.67 -9.33
N ILE A 66 42.19 3.66 -10.61
CA ILE A 66 43.13 3.92 -11.71
C ILE A 66 43.72 5.34 -11.59
N ALA A 67 42.90 6.34 -11.31
CA ALA A 67 43.34 7.71 -11.10
C ALA A 67 44.30 7.83 -9.91
N ALA A 68 44.04 7.14 -8.80
CA ALA A 68 44.93 7.09 -7.63
C ALA A 68 46.28 6.47 -7.97
N ILE A 69 46.28 5.39 -8.75
CA ILE A 69 47.51 4.74 -9.22
C ILE A 69 48.32 5.69 -10.13
N VAL A 70 47.68 6.38 -11.08
CA VAL A 70 48.30 7.38 -11.94
C VAL A 70 48.88 8.54 -11.12
N SER A 71 48.15 9.03 -10.14
CA SER A 71 48.55 10.09 -9.20
C SER A 71 49.82 9.67 -8.41
N MET A 72 49.87 8.42 -7.96
CA MET A 72 51.05 7.86 -7.25
C MET A 72 52.31 7.87 -8.14
N PHE A 73 52.18 7.45 -9.39
CA PHE A 73 53.30 7.52 -10.34
C PHE A 73 53.69 8.92 -10.74
N SER A 74 52.81 9.89 -10.58
CA SER A 74 53.06 11.34 -10.79
C SER A 74 53.84 12.00 -9.65
N GLY A 75 54.16 11.26 -8.57
CA GLY A 75 54.83 11.79 -7.39
C GLY A 75 53.94 12.50 -6.37
N SER A 76 52.62 12.50 -6.55
CA SER A 76 51.64 13.11 -5.67
C SER A 76 51.09 12.11 -4.64
N VAL A 77 51.98 11.65 -3.71
CA VAL A 77 51.64 10.64 -2.71
C VAL A 77 50.50 11.10 -1.80
N GLU A 78 50.45 12.38 -1.43
CA GLU A 78 49.39 12.97 -0.58
C GLU A 78 48.02 12.87 -1.24
N SER A 79 47.91 13.24 -2.51
CA SER A 79 46.65 13.12 -3.29
C SER A 79 46.20 11.67 -3.40
N THR A 80 47.12 10.73 -3.56
CA THR A 80 46.81 9.29 -3.62
C THR A 80 46.21 8.78 -2.33
N ILE A 81 46.77 9.14 -1.19
CA ILE A 81 46.24 8.77 0.16
C ILE A 81 44.83 9.31 0.33
N VAL A 82 44.60 10.56 -0.06
CA VAL A 82 43.28 11.18 0.06
C VAL A 82 42.23 10.50 -0.83
N ILE A 83 42.57 10.18 -2.09
CA ILE A 83 41.66 9.46 -2.97
C ILE A 83 41.27 8.12 -2.36
N PHE A 84 42.22 7.34 -1.82
CA PHE A 84 41.93 6.08 -1.14
C PHE A 84 41.10 6.25 0.13
N ALA A 85 41.36 7.28 0.93
CA ALA A 85 40.58 7.58 2.11
C ALA A 85 39.12 7.93 1.76
N VAL A 86 38.94 8.72 0.69
CA VAL A 86 37.60 9.12 0.20
C VAL A 86 36.87 7.92 -0.39
N ILE A 87 37.51 7.07 -1.18
CA ILE A 87 36.90 5.82 -1.70
C ILE A 87 36.45 4.92 -0.56
N THR A 88 37.28 4.78 0.48
CA THR A 88 36.96 3.98 1.67
C THR A 88 35.76 4.56 2.40
N LEU A 89 35.74 5.87 2.62
CA LEU A 89 34.66 6.58 3.28
C LEU A 89 33.34 6.43 2.47
N ASN A 90 33.42 6.52 1.14
CA ASN A 90 32.28 6.28 0.26
C ASN A 90 31.76 4.85 0.41
N ALA A 91 32.62 3.86 0.39
CA ALA A 91 32.24 2.47 0.56
C ALA A 91 31.56 2.23 1.92
N ILE A 92 32.04 2.87 2.99
CA ILE A 92 31.42 2.85 4.32
C ILE A 92 30.03 3.49 4.26
N LEU A 93 29.90 4.70 3.72
CA LEU A 93 28.65 5.45 3.64
C LEU A 93 27.62 4.70 2.79
N GLY A 94 28.01 4.21 1.61
CA GLY A 94 27.18 3.39 0.74
C GLY A 94 26.68 2.11 1.43
N THR A 95 27.56 1.48 2.20
CA THR A 95 27.20 0.28 2.99
C THR A 95 26.18 0.62 4.08
N VAL A 96 26.39 1.69 4.84
CA VAL A 96 25.46 2.15 5.89
C VAL A 96 24.10 2.50 5.29
N GLN A 97 24.08 3.20 4.16
CA GLN A 97 22.84 3.55 3.44
C GLN A 97 22.11 2.30 2.96
N HIS A 98 22.80 1.33 2.39
CA HIS A 98 22.24 0.07 1.91
C HIS A 98 21.62 -0.74 3.06
N VAL A 99 22.36 -0.94 4.15
CA VAL A 99 21.89 -1.67 5.34
C VAL A 99 20.69 -0.98 5.98
N LYS A 100 20.69 0.36 6.04
CA LYS A 100 19.56 1.12 6.60
C LYS A 100 18.31 1.02 5.74
N ALA A 101 18.46 1.06 4.41
CA ALA A 101 17.35 0.87 3.48
C ALA A 101 16.78 -0.56 3.59
N GLU A 102 17.64 -1.57 3.64
CA GLU A 102 17.24 -2.97 3.80
C GLU A 102 16.48 -3.23 5.10
N LYS A 103 16.97 -2.74 6.25
CA LYS A 103 16.27 -2.82 7.53
C LYS A 103 14.89 -2.14 7.51
N SER A 104 14.79 -1.01 6.82
CA SER A 104 13.51 -0.31 6.68
C SER A 104 12.49 -1.13 5.88
N LEU A 105 12.92 -1.85 4.87
CA LEU A 105 12.09 -2.76 4.07
C LEU A 105 11.68 -4.00 4.87
N GLU A 106 12.58 -4.55 5.67
CA GLU A 106 12.33 -5.71 6.52
C GLU A 106 11.26 -5.42 7.58
N SER A 107 11.31 -4.26 8.22
CA SER A 107 10.29 -3.85 9.19
C SER A 107 8.90 -3.63 8.57
N LEU A 108 8.81 -3.38 7.27
CA LEU A 108 7.52 -3.29 6.55
C LEU A 108 6.96 -4.66 6.23
N LYS A 109 7.81 -5.64 5.88
CA LYS A 109 7.38 -7.01 5.62
C LYS A 109 6.76 -7.67 6.86
N SER A 110 7.32 -7.46 8.05
CA SER A 110 6.77 -8.01 9.29
C SER A 110 5.37 -7.50 9.63
N LEU A 111 4.97 -6.33 9.13
CA LEU A 111 3.61 -5.77 9.30
C LEU A 111 2.55 -6.44 8.40
N SER A 112 2.95 -7.28 7.46
CA SER A 112 2.07 -7.95 6.49
C SER A 112 2.18 -9.49 6.55
N SER A 113 2.74 -10.05 7.62
CA SER A 113 2.81 -11.51 7.80
C SER A 113 1.40 -12.07 8.01
N PRO A 114 1.05 -13.21 7.35
CA PRO A 114 -0.24 -13.87 7.56
C PRO A 114 -0.40 -14.30 9.01
N SER A 115 -1.65 -14.36 9.49
CA SER A 115 -1.99 -14.98 10.77
C SER A 115 -2.53 -16.39 10.57
N ALA A 116 -2.58 -17.17 11.62
CA ALA A 116 -3.19 -18.48 11.63
C ALA A 116 -3.93 -18.75 12.94
N LYS A 117 -5.05 -19.46 12.83
CA LYS A 117 -5.88 -19.89 13.94
C LYS A 117 -5.41 -21.26 14.42
N VAL A 118 -4.85 -21.35 15.62
CA VAL A 118 -4.34 -22.61 16.20
C VAL A 118 -5.07 -22.98 17.49
N ILE A 119 -5.07 -24.27 17.81
CA ILE A 119 -5.54 -24.76 19.11
C ILE A 119 -4.30 -25.06 19.95
N ARG A 120 -4.10 -24.26 21.01
CA ARG A 120 -3.06 -24.48 22.03
C ARG A 120 -3.69 -24.43 23.41
N ASP A 121 -3.21 -25.28 24.33
CA ASP A 121 -3.77 -25.39 25.69
C ASP A 121 -5.31 -25.59 25.68
N GLY A 122 -5.85 -26.32 24.68
CA GLY A 122 -7.27 -26.57 24.50
C GLY A 122 -8.10 -25.35 24.09
N ARG A 123 -7.46 -24.22 23.68
CA ARG A 123 -8.14 -22.97 23.26
C ARG A 123 -7.75 -22.59 21.85
N LYS A 124 -8.75 -22.12 21.08
CA LYS A 124 -8.50 -21.51 19.76
C LYS A 124 -7.91 -20.11 19.98
N ILE A 125 -6.71 -19.87 19.45
CA ILE A 125 -6.01 -18.57 19.48
C ILE A 125 -5.51 -18.24 18.09
N GLU A 126 -5.30 -16.97 17.81
CA GLU A 126 -4.70 -16.49 16.57
C GLU A 126 -3.26 -16.09 16.84
N ILE A 127 -2.35 -16.56 16.00
CA ILE A 127 -0.91 -16.29 16.10
C ILE A 127 -0.35 -15.90 14.74
N ASP A 128 0.80 -15.20 14.73
CA ASP A 128 1.55 -14.98 13.49
C ASP A 128 2.00 -16.32 12.89
N SER A 129 1.81 -16.49 11.58
CA SER A 129 2.17 -17.72 10.86
C SER A 129 3.62 -18.14 11.03
N GLU A 130 4.53 -17.19 11.27
CA GLU A 130 5.94 -17.47 11.54
C GLU A 130 6.19 -18.26 12.83
N ASN A 131 5.24 -18.25 13.77
CA ASN A 131 5.34 -18.92 15.08
C ASN A 131 4.67 -20.30 15.11
N ILE A 132 4.24 -20.80 13.95
CA ILE A 132 3.71 -22.17 13.80
C ILE A 132 4.85 -23.17 13.82
N VAL A 133 4.61 -24.29 14.53
CA VAL A 133 5.59 -25.39 14.66
C VAL A 133 4.97 -26.72 14.26
N PRO A 134 5.77 -27.74 13.85
CA PRO A 134 5.27 -29.09 13.65
C PRO A 134 4.59 -29.60 14.91
N GLY A 135 3.36 -30.13 14.77
CA GLY A 135 2.52 -30.56 15.89
C GLY A 135 1.44 -29.54 16.29
N ASP A 136 1.46 -28.31 15.83
CA ASP A 136 0.34 -27.39 16.03
C ASP A 136 -0.94 -27.90 15.37
N ILE A 137 -2.08 -27.69 16.02
CA ILE A 137 -3.40 -27.97 15.46
C ILE A 137 -3.95 -26.68 14.88
N VAL A 138 -4.07 -26.61 13.55
CA VAL A 138 -4.56 -25.44 12.82
C VAL A 138 -6.02 -25.65 12.45
N VAL A 139 -6.83 -24.60 12.62
CA VAL A 139 -8.22 -24.54 12.15
C VAL A 139 -8.25 -23.72 10.86
N LEU A 140 -8.62 -24.38 9.78
CA LEU A 140 -8.76 -23.75 8.45
C LEU A 140 -10.23 -23.50 8.15
N GLU A 141 -10.54 -22.31 7.64
CA GLU A 141 -11.87 -21.88 7.21
C GLU A 141 -11.78 -21.25 5.80
N ALA A 142 -12.90 -21.18 5.09
CA ALA A 142 -12.93 -20.57 3.76
C ALA A 142 -12.39 -19.12 3.81
N GLY A 143 -11.42 -18.81 2.92
CA GLY A 143 -10.69 -17.52 2.90
C GLY A 143 -9.35 -17.54 3.61
N ASP A 144 -9.02 -18.61 4.36
CA ASP A 144 -7.71 -18.75 4.99
C ASP A 144 -6.64 -19.19 3.98
N LEU A 145 -5.42 -18.70 4.18
CA LEU A 145 -4.22 -19.23 3.51
C LEU A 145 -3.67 -20.39 4.34
N VAL A 146 -3.35 -21.50 3.70
CA VAL A 146 -2.64 -22.60 4.34
C VAL A 146 -1.19 -22.18 4.57
N VAL A 147 -0.79 -22.03 5.82
CA VAL A 147 0.50 -21.43 6.19
C VAL A 147 1.62 -22.44 6.44
N ALA A 148 1.29 -23.73 6.53
CA ALA A 148 2.23 -24.82 6.71
C ALA A 148 1.68 -26.11 6.09
N ASP A 149 2.52 -27.10 5.81
CA ASP A 149 2.04 -28.40 5.35
C ASP A 149 1.44 -29.18 6.52
N GLY A 150 0.29 -29.81 6.30
CA GLY A 150 -0.41 -30.49 7.37
C GLY A 150 -1.27 -31.70 6.93
N ARG A 151 -1.50 -32.62 7.89
CA ARG A 151 -2.39 -33.74 7.73
C ARG A 151 -3.79 -33.38 8.26
N ILE A 152 -4.82 -33.61 7.47
CA ILE A 152 -6.20 -33.33 7.86
C ILE A 152 -6.64 -34.35 8.94
N ILE A 153 -7.15 -33.83 10.05
CA ILE A 153 -7.71 -34.64 11.16
C ILE A 153 -9.23 -34.70 11.01
N ASN A 154 -9.86 -33.52 10.83
CA ASN A 154 -11.32 -33.45 10.65
C ASN A 154 -11.61 -32.64 9.44
N ASN A 155 -12.54 -33.10 8.60
CA ASN A 155 -12.94 -32.40 7.36
C ASN A 155 -14.44 -32.12 7.36
N TYR A 156 -14.77 -30.85 7.01
CA TYR A 156 -16.15 -30.39 6.84
C TYR A 156 -16.28 -29.76 5.43
N SER A 157 -16.27 -30.60 4.41
CA SER A 157 -16.36 -30.21 2.99
C SER A 157 -15.28 -29.22 2.57
N LEU A 158 -14.03 -29.41 3.02
CA LEU A 158 -12.91 -28.54 2.68
C LEU A 158 -12.59 -28.66 1.19
N GLN A 159 -12.53 -27.50 0.51
CA GLN A 159 -11.95 -27.35 -0.83
C GLN A 159 -10.78 -26.40 -0.79
N VAL A 160 -9.71 -26.80 -1.48
CA VAL A 160 -8.45 -26.02 -1.48
C VAL A 160 -7.99 -25.81 -2.92
N ASN A 161 -7.57 -24.60 -3.22
CA ASN A 161 -6.90 -24.28 -4.49
C ASN A 161 -5.38 -24.42 -4.30
N GLU A 162 -4.78 -25.35 -5.00
CA GLU A 162 -3.34 -25.67 -4.91
C GLU A 162 -2.58 -25.25 -6.18
N SER A 163 -3.10 -24.28 -6.94
CA SER A 163 -2.50 -23.82 -8.19
C SER A 163 -1.07 -23.28 -8.05
N SER A 164 -0.70 -22.80 -6.87
CA SER A 164 0.66 -22.37 -6.55
C SER A 164 1.69 -23.49 -6.58
N LEU A 165 1.25 -24.73 -6.36
CA LEU A 165 2.09 -25.94 -6.30
C LEU A 165 1.92 -26.83 -7.51
N THR A 166 0.68 -27.04 -7.96
CA THR A 166 0.34 -27.98 -9.04
C THR A 166 0.28 -27.31 -10.41
N GLY A 167 0.09 -25.99 -10.45
CA GLY A 167 -0.16 -25.23 -11.68
C GLY A 167 -1.59 -25.32 -12.21
N GLU A 168 -2.45 -26.14 -11.60
CA GLU A 168 -3.87 -26.33 -11.99
C GLU A 168 -4.77 -25.43 -11.17
N SER A 169 -5.67 -24.69 -11.83
CA SER A 169 -6.53 -23.67 -11.19
C SER A 169 -7.83 -24.26 -10.60
N THR A 170 -8.03 -25.58 -10.69
CA THR A 170 -9.23 -26.25 -10.18
C THR A 170 -9.13 -26.42 -8.65
N ASN A 171 -10.27 -26.26 -7.96
CA ASN A 171 -10.37 -26.54 -6.54
C ASN A 171 -10.36 -28.07 -6.31
N ILE A 172 -9.64 -28.51 -5.30
CA ILE A 172 -9.49 -29.93 -4.94
C ILE A 172 -10.32 -30.19 -3.69
N ASP A 173 -11.23 -31.15 -3.77
CA ASP A 173 -11.95 -31.67 -2.61
C ASP A 173 -10.98 -32.45 -1.70
N LYS A 174 -10.93 -32.12 -0.44
CA LYS A 174 -10.08 -32.78 0.56
C LYS A 174 -10.85 -33.83 1.35
N SER A 175 -10.14 -34.85 1.80
CA SER A 175 -10.67 -35.98 2.54
C SER A 175 -9.82 -36.27 3.79
N VAL A 176 -10.32 -37.03 4.72
CA VAL A 176 -9.56 -37.60 5.86
C VAL A 176 -9.02 -39.02 5.58
N GLU A 177 -9.50 -39.62 4.48
CA GLU A 177 -9.17 -41.02 4.13
C GLU A 177 -7.67 -41.19 3.85
N THR A 178 -7.03 -42.14 4.51
CA THR A 178 -5.59 -42.38 4.35
C THR A 178 -5.27 -43.01 2.99
N ILE A 179 -4.27 -42.51 2.32
CA ILE A 179 -3.82 -42.94 1.00
C ILE A 179 -2.67 -43.97 1.18
N GLU A 180 -2.97 -45.26 0.98
CA GLU A 180 -1.97 -46.34 1.17
C GLU A 180 -0.89 -46.40 0.09
N LYS A 181 -1.22 -45.97 -1.14
CA LYS A 181 -0.34 -46.04 -2.32
C LYS A 181 0.52 -44.77 -2.45
N GLU A 182 1.66 -44.93 -3.08
CA GLU A 182 2.46 -43.80 -3.48
C GLU A 182 1.75 -42.99 -4.58
N VAL A 183 1.45 -41.71 -4.32
CA VAL A 183 0.74 -40.81 -5.23
C VAL A 183 1.48 -39.47 -5.43
N PRO A 184 1.33 -38.83 -6.59
CA PRO A 184 1.82 -37.47 -6.83
C PRO A 184 1.27 -36.47 -5.81
N LEU A 185 1.87 -35.28 -5.74
CA LEU A 185 1.47 -34.23 -4.80
C LEU A 185 -0.01 -33.82 -4.95
N ALA A 186 -0.46 -33.62 -6.17
CA ALA A 186 -1.84 -33.22 -6.51
C ALA A 186 -2.93 -34.21 -6.04
N ASP A 187 -2.57 -35.50 -5.90
CA ASP A 187 -3.49 -36.57 -5.51
C ASP A 187 -3.51 -36.83 -3.99
N ARG A 188 -2.73 -36.07 -3.20
CA ARG A 188 -2.71 -36.21 -1.74
C ARG A 188 -3.88 -35.44 -1.12
N THR A 189 -5.06 -35.98 -1.25
CA THR A 189 -6.31 -35.33 -0.83
C THR A 189 -6.47 -35.23 0.70
N ASP A 190 -5.71 -36.00 1.46
CA ASP A 190 -5.71 -36.01 2.93
C ASP A 190 -4.68 -35.06 3.57
N MET A 191 -3.96 -34.31 2.74
CA MET A 191 -2.99 -33.30 3.14
C MET A 191 -3.42 -31.91 2.66
N VAL A 192 -2.95 -30.88 3.35
CA VAL A 192 -2.95 -29.49 2.87
C VAL A 192 -1.51 -28.99 2.80
N PHE A 193 -1.24 -28.05 1.88
CA PHE A 193 0.10 -27.58 1.60
C PHE A 193 0.21 -26.06 1.75
N SER A 194 1.32 -25.64 2.31
CA SER A 194 1.63 -24.21 2.47
C SER A 194 1.51 -23.43 1.15
N GLY A 195 0.96 -22.23 1.20
CA GLY A 195 0.74 -21.39 0.02
C GLY A 195 -0.54 -21.70 -0.78
N SER A 196 -1.32 -22.69 -0.33
CA SER A 196 -2.61 -23.04 -0.90
C SER A 196 -3.73 -22.24 -0.26
N LEU A 197 -4.86 -22.12 -0.97
CA LEU A 197 -5.99 -21.29 -0.60
C LEU A 197 -7.20 -22.14 -0.23
N VAL A 198 -7.79 -21.93 0.93
CA VAL A 198 -9.08 -22.53 1.30
C VAL A 198 -10.22 -21.77 0.59
N THR A 199 -10.88 -22.44 -0.35
CA THR A 199 -11.95 -21.83 -1.16
C THR A 199 -13.34 -22.09 -0.61
N TYR A 200 -13.52 -23.23 0.10
CA TYR A 200 -14.81 -23.62 0.67
C TYR A 200 -14.62 -24.56 1.87
N GLY A 201 -15.59 -24.58 2.79
CA GLY A 201 -15.64 -25.48 3.93
C GLY A 201 -14.67 -25.11 5.05
N ARG A 202 -14.42 -26.09 5.94
CA ARG A 202 -13.48 -25.94 7.07
C ARG A 202 -12.82 -27.27 7.39
N ALA A 203 -11.65 -27.23 8.03
CA ALA A 203 -10.96 -28.43 8.52
C ALA A 203 -10.14 -28.15 9.76
N ILE A 204 -9.82 -29.23 10.50
CA ILE A 204 -8.82 -29.24 11.55
C ILE A 204 -7.63 -30.04 11.03
N VAL A 205 -6.43 -29.47 11.13
CA VAL A 205 -5.21 -29.99 10.51
C VAL A 205 -4.10 -30.04 11.55
N VAL A 206 -3.32 -31.12 11.60
CA VAL A 206 -2.07 -31.14 12.36
C VAL A 206 -0.92 -30.74 11.43
N VAL A 207 -0.12 -29.78 11.85
CA VAL A 207 1.05 -29.31 11.10
C VAL A 207 2.12 -30.38 11.09
N THR A 208 2.58 -30.77 9.90
CA THR A 208 3.59 -31.82 9.71
C THR A 208 4.96 -31.23 9.38
N GLU A 209 5.02 -30.20 8.55
CA GLU A 209 6.27 -29.55 8.11
C GLU A 209 6.09 -28.03 8.04
N THR A 210 7.17 -27.30 8.35
CA THR A 210 7.19 -25.83 8.39
C THR A 210 8.37 -25.27 7.59
N GLY A 211 8.27 -24.00 7.14
CA GLY A 211 9.34 -23.25 6.50
C GLY A 211 9.92 -23.94 5.27
N MET A 212 11.24 -24.11 5.24
CA MET A 212 11.95 -24.72 4.10
C MET A 212 11.67 -26.21 3.89
N ASN A 213 11.10 -26.89 4.89
CA ASN A 213 10.75 -28.30 4.79
C ASN A 213 9.40 -28.53 4.11
N THR A 214 8.56 -27.51 3.98
CA THR A 214 7.28 -27.58 3.23
C THR A 214 7.52 -27.84 1.75
N GLU A 215 6.50 -28.30 1.02
CA GLU A 215 6.61 -28.53 -0.42
C GLU A 215 6.94 -27.23 -1.16
N ILE A 216 6.33 -26.10 -0.76
CA ILE A 216 6.69 -24.78 -1.31
C ILE A 216 8.11 -24.35 -0.94
N GLY A 217 8.61 -24.72 0.26
CA GLY A 217 9.98 -24.48 0.70
C GLY A 217 11.01 -25.23 -0.16
N LYS A 218 10.72 -26.46 -0.54
CA LYS A 218 11.56 -27.26 -1.47
C LYS A 218 11.63 -26.58 -2.85
N ILE A 219 10.51 -26.05 -3.35
CA ILE A 219 10.46 -25.30 -4.62
C ILE A 219 11.21 -23.96 -4.49
N ALA A 220 11.05 -23.24 -3.37
CA ALA A 220 11.75 -21.99 -3.10
C ALA A 220 13.27 -22.14 -3.12
N THR A 221 13.79 -23.28 -2.68
CA THR A 221 15.23 -23.61 -2.77
C THR A 221 15.73 -23.60 -4.22
N LEU A 222 14.90 -24.06 -5.17
CA LEU A 222 15.22 -24.05 -6.60
C LEU A 222 15.04 -22.64 -7.22
N MET A 223 14.15 -21.81 -6.68
CA MET A 223 13.86 -20.46 -7.16
C MET A 223 14.78 -19.37 -6.60
N ASN A 224 15.49 -19.61 -5.50
CA ASN A 224 16.37 -18.64 -4.83
C ASN A 224 17.54 -18.13 -5.70
N GLN A 225 17.67 -18.59 -6.95
CA GLN A 225 18.60 -18.08 -7.97
C GLN A 225 18.00 -16.94 -8.82
N ALA A 226 16.72 -16.62 -8.67
CA ALA A 226 16.07 -15.56 -9.46
C ALA A 226 16.38 -14.17 -8.85
N LYS A 227 17.11 -13.35 -9.59
CA LYS A 227 17.42 -11.95 -9.23
C LYS A 227 16.12 -11.15 -9.02
N SER A 228 16.07 -10.36 -7.95
CA SER A 228 15.00 -9.41 -7.71
C SER A 228 14.80 -8.48 -8.92
N LYS A 229 13.56 -8.38 -9.41
CA LYS A 229 13.25 -7.51 -10.56
C LYS A 229 13.28 -6.04 -10.11
N LYS A 230 14.08 -5.21 -10.81
CA LYS A 230 14.13 -3.75 -10.59
C LYS A 230 12.80 -3.08 -10.91
N THR A 231 12.51 -1.96 -10.22
CA THR A 231 11.31 -1.14 -10.51
C THR A 231 11.44 -0.43 -11.87
N PRO A 232 10.33 -0.03 -12.53
CA PRO A 232 10.38 0.74 -13.77
C PRO A 232 11.24 2.01 -13.66
N LEU A 233 11.16 2.70 -12.52
CA LEU A 233 11.98 3.87 -12.22
C LEU A 233 13.47 3.53 -12.18
N GLN A 234 13.84 2.46 -11.47
CA GLN A 234 15.23 1.99 -11.40
C GLN A 234 15.76 1.60 -12.78
N LEU A 235 14.96 0.90 -13.60
CA LEU A 235 15.33 0.58 -14.99
C LEU A 235 15.52 1.83 -15.86
N SER A 236 14.67 2.84 -15.66
CA SER A 236 14.79 4.12 -16.40
C SER A 236 16.02 4.90 -15.97
N LEU A 237 16.37 4.87 -14.69
CA LEU A 237 17.58 5.50 -14.15
C LEU A 237 18.85 4.77 -14.60
N ASP A 238 18.86 3.44 -14.63
CA ASP A 238 19.99 2.65 -15.13
C ASP A 238 20.28 2.98 -16.62
N LYS A 239 19.22 3.05 -17.44
CA LYS A 239 19.34 3.44 -18.85
C LYS A 239 19.87 4.88 -19.00
N PHE A 240 19.41 5.78 -18.16
CA PHE A 240 19.88 7.16 -18.13
C PHE A 240 21.36 7.23 -17.72
N SER A 241 21.74 6.59 -16.61
CA SER A 241 23.12 6.55 -16.12
C SER A 241 24.06 5.99 -17.17
N SER A 242 23.68 4.92 -17.88
CA SER A 242 24.46 4.35 -18.97
C SER A 242 24.64 5.34 -20.14
N ARG A 243 23.58 6.05 -20.55
CA ARG A 243 23.68 7.08 -21.60
C ARG A 243 24.55 8.27 -21.18
N LEU A 244 24.35 8.71 -19.92
CA LEU A 244 25.15 9.80 -19.36
C LEU A 244 26.64 9.42 -19.33
N ALA A 245 26.97 8.19 -18.89
CA ALA A 245 28.34 7.69 -18.86
C ALA A 245 28.98 7.74 -20.26
N VAL A 246 28.28 7.33 -21.33
CA VAL A 246 28.76 7.40 -22.71
C VAL A 246 29.04 8.84 -23.15
N ILE A 247 28.12 9.77 -22.84
CA ILE A 247 28.28 11.20 -23.15
C ILE A 247 29.49 11.77 -22.41
N ILE A 248 29.65 11.45 -21.13
CA ILE A 248 30.77 11.90 -20.31
C ILE A 248 32.10 11.36 -20.86
N MET A 249 32.17 10.09 -21.21
CA MET A 249 33.37 9.51 -21.80
C MET A 249 33.75 10.21 -23.11
N ALA A 250 32.78 10.52 -23.96
CA ALA A 250 33.01 11.31 -25.18
C ALA A 250 33.58 12.71 -24.87
N ILE A 251 33.00 13.40 -23.87
CA ILE A 251 33.48 14.73 -23.42
C ILE A 251 34.89 14.60 -22.82
N CYS A 252 35.17 13.57 -22.04
CA CYS A 252 36.51 13.32 -21.48
C CYS A 252 37.59 13.15 -22.59
N VAL A 253 37.28 12.40 -23.66
CA VAL A 253 38.16 12.24 -24.81
C VAL A 253 38.43 13.58 -25.52
N VAL A 254 37.38 14.40 -25.70
CA VAL A 254 37.48 15.75 -26.29
C VAL A 254 38.36 16.65 -25.41
N VAL A 255 38.10 16.68 -24.10
CA VAL A 255 38.87 17.51 -23.14
C VAL A 255 40.33 17.04 -23.10
N PHE A 256 40.60 15.73 -23.09
CA PHE A 256 41.95 15.19 -23.17
C PHE A 256 42.68 15.66 -24.44
N GLY A 257 42.00 15.53 -25.60
CA GLY A 257 42.56 15.95 -26.88
C GLY A 257 42.83 17.47 -26.93
N LEU A 258 41.92 18.30 -26.43
CA LEU A 258 42.06 19.75 -26.34
C LEU A 258 43.23 20.15 -25.42
N SER A 259 43.35 19.51 -24.25
CA SER A 259 44.43 19.76 -23.30
C SER A 259 45.80 19.41 -23.90
N MET A 260 45.89 18.27 -24.63
CA MET A 260 47.11 17.90 -25.39
C MET A 260 47.43 18.90 -26.50
N PHE A 261 46.39 19.35 -27.23
CA PHE A 261 46.56 20.35 -28.30
C PHE A 261 47.06 21.70 -27.75
N ASN A 262 46.60 22.06 -26.55
CA ASN A 262 47.03 23.27 -25.83
C ASN A 262 48.45 23.14 -25.20
N GLY A 263 49.18 22.05 -25.48
CA GLY A 263 50.57 21.84 -25.04
C GLY A 263 50.73 21.34 -23.61
N MET A 264 49.66 20.87 -22.97
CA MET A 264 49.72 20.23 -21.65
C MET A 264 50.41 18.88 -21.72
N SER A 265 51.12 18.50 -20.66
CA SER A 265 51.68 17.16 -20.57
C SER A 265 50.59 16.09 -20.61
N VAL A 266 50.91 14.89 -21.12
CA VAL A 266 49.98 13.73 -21.18
C VAL A 266 49.35 13.50 -19.81
N LEU A 267 50.13 13.55 -18.74
CA LEU A 267 49.71 13.32 -17.38
C LEU A 267 48.69 14.38 -16.90
N ASN A 268 48.97 15.66 -17.12
CA ASN A 268 48.07 16.75 -16.75
C ASN A 268 46.77 16.68 -17.57
N SER A 269 46.85 16.34 -18.85
CA SER A 269 45.64 16.16 -19.71
C SER A 269 44.79 15.00 -19.25
N LEU A 270 45.43 13.91 -18.79
CA LEU A 270 44.72 12.75 -18.22
C LEU A 270 44.06 13.11 -16.89
N MET A 271 44.73 13.83 -16.00
CA MET A 271 44.17 14.30 -14.73
C MET A 271 42.99 15.22 -14.95
N PHE A 272 43.01 16.07 -15.98
CA PHE A 272 41.87 16.92 -16.36
C PHE A 272 40.66 16.10 -16.80
N ALA A 273 40.88 15.09 -17.65
CA ALA A 273 39.80 14.21 -18.10
C ALA A 273 39.23 13.36 -16.96
N VAL A 274 40.07 12.88 -16.03
CA VAL A 274 39.66 12.14 -14.84
C VAL A 274 38.83 13.02 -13.89
N ALA A 275 39.28 14.25 -13.61
CA ALA A 275 38.54 15.20 -12.81
C ALA A 275 37.13 15.47 -13.38
N LEU A 276 37.05 15.62 -14.71
CA LEU A 276 35.78 15.76 -15.41
C LEU A 276 34.88 14.53 -15.24
N ALA A 277 35.43 13.32 -15.41
CA ALA A 277 34.67 12.09 -15.24
C ALA A 277 34.09 11.97 -13.83
N VAL A 278 34.86 12.28 -12.80
CA VAL A 278 34.47 12.29 -11.41
C VAL A 278 33.36 13.33 -11.13
N ALA A 279 33.51 14.56 -11.68
CA ALA A 279 32.54 15.63 -11.53
C ALA A 279 31.18 15.28 -12.12
N ALA A 280 31.18 14.48 -13.18
CA ALA A 280 30.02 14.31 -14.03
C ALA A 280 29.05 13.22 -13.55
N ILE A 281 29.50 12.31 -12.70
CA ILE A 281 28.73 11.12 -12.34
C ILE A 281 28.10 11.26 -10.95
N PRO A 282 26.76 11.18 -10.86
CA PRO A 282 26.07 11.27 -9.59
C PRO A 282 26.10 9.89 -8.89
N GLU A 283 27.14 9.59 -8.14
CA GLU A 283 27.32 8.29 -7.45
C GLU A 283 26.17 7.96 -6.48
N ALA A 284 25.62 8.96 -5.80
CA ALA A 284 24.56 8.78 -4.81
C ALA A 284 23.17 8.55 -5.41
N LEU A 285 22.97 8.66 -6.73
CA LEU A 285 21.64 8.70 -7.36
C LEU A 285 20.79 7.46 -7.04
N GLY A 286 21.33 6.26 -7.24
CA GLY A 286 20.61 5.00 -7.02
C GLY A 286 20.23 4.80 -5.54
N SER A 287 21.18 5.06 -4.65
CA SER A 287 20.99 4.95 -3.20
C SER A 287 19.92 5.93 -2.68
N ILE A 288 19.95 7.17 -3.15
CA ILE A 288 18.99 8.21 -2.76
C ILE A 288 17.57 7.83 -3.17
N VAL A 289 17.38 7.32 -4.40
CA VAL A 289 16.06 6.89 -4.87
C VAL A 289 15.50 5.78 -3.97
N THR A 290 16.30 4.78 -3.65
CA THR A 290 15.90 3.67 -2.76
C THR A 290 15.57 4.17 -1.35
N ILE A 291 16.38 5.08 -0.79
CA ILE A 291 16.15 5.68 0.53
C ILE A 291 14.83 6.46 0.53
N VAL A 292 14.60 7.31 -0.47
CA VAL A 292 13.38 8.13 -0.55
C VAL A 292 12.13 7.24 -0.71
N GLN A 293 12.21 6.17 -1.50
CA GLN A 293 11.13 5.18 -1.60
C GLN A 293 10.87 4.50 -0.25
N ALA A 294 11.91 4.01 0.43
CA ALA A 294 11.78 3.36 1.73
C ALA A 294 11.19 4.30 2.81
N MET A 295 11.59 5.57 2.81
CA MET A 295 11.01 6.58 3.71
C MET A 295 9.55 6.89 3.37
N GLY A 296 9.21 6.90 2.09
CA GLY A 296 7.84 7.05 1.62
C GLY A 296 6.95 5.92 2.09
N THR A 297 7.40 4.67 1.97
CA THR A 297 6.65 3.49 2.45
C THR A 297 6.47 3.49 3.96
N GLN A 298 7.50 3.83 4.73
CA GLN A 298 7.38 3.97 6.19
C GLN A 298 6.34 5.03 6.59
N LYS A 299 6.28 6.13 5.84
CA LYS A 299 5.27 7.15 6.08
C LYS A 299 3.87 6.65 5.77
N MET A 300 3.69 5.95 4.64
CA MET A 300 2.40 5.34 4.26
C MET A 300 1.93 4.34 5.31
N ALA A 301 2.82 3.48 5.83
CA ALA A 301 2.51 2.54 6.89
C ALA A 301 2.03 3.22 8.18
N LYS A 302 2.66 4.36 8.57
CA LYS A 302 2.19 5.18 9.71
C LYS A 302 0.82 5.83 9.48
N GLU A 303 0.39 5.92 8.23
CA GLU A 303 -0.91 6.44 7.82
C GLU A 303 -1.86 5.28 7.41
N ASN A 304 -1.66 4.09 7.98
CA ASN A 304 -2.46 2.87 7.81
C ASN A 304 -2.42 2.23 6.41
N ALA A 305 -1.48 2.61 5.55
CA ALA A 305 -1.27 2.00 4.24
C ALA A 305 0.05 1.24 4.18
N VAL A 306 0.02 -0.08 4.37
CA VAL A 306 1.19 -0.96 4.32
C VAL A 306 1.47 -1.39 2.89
N ILE A 307 2.64 -1.04 2.37
CA ILE A 307 3.07 -1.38 1.01
C ILE A 307 3.91 -2.66 1.04
N LYS A 308 3.50 -3.68 0.31
CA LYS A 308 4.22 -4.96 0.18
C LYS A 308 5.28 -4.93 -0.94
N ASP A 309 5.02 -4.19 -2.03
CA ASP A 309 5.94 -4.06 -3.17
C ASP A 309 6.29 -2.59 -3.41
N LEU A 310 7.59 -2.25 -3.41
CA LEU A 310 8.08 -0.89 -3.69
C LEU A 310 7.64 -0.34 -5.06
N LYS A 311 7.33 -1.22 -6.03
CA LYS A 311 6.78 -0.81 -7.32
C LYS A 311 5.43 -0.12 -7.17
N ALA A 312 4.63 -0.53 -6.20
CA ALA A 312 3.33 0.07 -5.92
C ALA A 312 3.45 1.55 -5.54
N VAL A 313 4.52 1.98 -4.87
CA VAL A 313 4.76 3.39 -4.53
C VAL A 313 4.84 4.27 -5.77
N GLU A 314 5.50 3.79 -6.81
CA GLU A 314 5.60 4.52 -8.08
C GLU A 314 4.26 4.55 -8.81
N SER A 315 3.57 3.40 -8.87
CA SER A 315 2.27 3.26 -9.52
C SER A 315 1.19 4.09 -8.83
N LEU A 316 1.20 4.18 -7.47
CA LEU A 316 0.30 5.04 -6.68
C LEU A 316 0.29 6.49 -7.18
N GLY A 317 1.46 7.03 -7.51
CA GLY A 317 1.57 8.38 -8.07
C GLY A 317 0.94 8.58 -9.44
N CYS A 318 0.68 7.48 -10.17
CA CYS A 318 0.13 7.44 -11.53
C CYS A 318 -1.34 7.00 -11.57
N VAL A 319 -1.94 6.58 -10.45
CA VAL A 319 -3.33 6.09 -10.39
C VAL A 319 -4.28 7.10 -11.02
N SER A 320 -5.07 6.63 -11.98
CA SER A 320 -6.09 7.40 -12.69
C SER A 320 -7.50 6.85 -12.52
N VAL A 321 -7.64 5.58 -12.09
CA VAL A 321 -8.91 4.93 -11.77
C VAL A 321 -8.79 4.16 -10.46
N ILE A 322 -9.77 4.29 -9.59
CA ILE A 322 -9.90 3.47 -8.38
C ILE A 322 -11.20 2.69 -8.48
N CYS A 323 -11.10 1.39 -8.69
CA CYS A 323 -12.19 0.43 -8.61
C CYS A 323 -12.32 -0.02 -7.16
N SER A 324 -13.35 0.44 -6.47
CA SER A 324 -13.55 0.15 -5.05
C SER A 324 -14.70 -0.80 -4.83
N ASP A 325 -14.47 -1.85 -4.05
CA ASP A 325 -15.57 -2.60 -3.47
C ASP A 325 -16.36 -1.66 -2.54
N LYS A 326 -17.68 -1.89 -2.46
CA LYS A 326 -18.58 -1.09 -1.63
C LYS A 326 -18.39 -1.45 -0.16
N THR A 327 -18.58 -2.74 0.16
CA THR A 327 -18.72 -3.25 1.53
C THR A 327 -17.40 -3.17 2.27
N GLY A 328 -17.41 -2.66 3.49
CA GLY A 328 -16.22 -2.56 4.33
C GLY A 328 -15.21 -1.48 3.94
N THR A 329 -15.18 -1.04 2.65
CA THR A 329 -14.25 -0.03 2.14
C THR A 329 -14.91 1.35 2.07
N LEU A 330 -15.97 1.50 1.29
CA LEU A 330 -16.74 2.75 1.15
C LEU A 330 -17.78 2.88 2.25
N THR A 331 -18.27 1.75 2.77
CA THR A 331 -19.26 1.64 3.84
C THR A 331 -18.64 1.07 5.11
N GLN A 332 -19.38 1.11 6.21
CA GLN A 332 -18.88 0.71 7.53
C GLN A 332 -18.82 -0.81 7.74
N ASN A 333 -19.40 -1.61 6.83
CA ASN A 333 -19.66 -3.03 6.98
C ASN A 333 -20.49 -3.34 8.24
N LYS A 334 -21.46 -2.47 8.52
CA LYS A 334 -22.32 -2.54 9.69
C LYS A 334 -23.73 -2.14 9.27
N MET A 335 -24.64 -3.10 9.32
CA MET A 335 -26.05 -2.79 9.08
C MET A 335 -26.59 -1.89 10.20
N THR A 336 -27.35 -0.87 9.83
CA THR A 336 -27.95 0.10 10.77
C THR A 336 -29.39 0.36 10.37
N VAL A 337 -30.31 0.29 11.33
CA VAL A 337 -31.71 0.62 11.12
C VAL A 337 -31.86 2.11 10.81
N GLN A 338 -32.63 2.45 9.78
CA GLN A 338 -32.82 3.83 9.30
C GLN A 338 -34.24 4.35 9.54
N LYS A 339 -35.21 3.57 9.12
CA LYS A 339 -36.65 3.94 9.23
C LYS A 339 -37.47 2.72 9.62
N ILE A 340 -38.47 2.96 10.37
CA ILE A 340 -39.43 1.94 10.85
C ILE A 340 -40.80 2.37 10.42
N TYR A 341 -41.55 1.50 9.72
CA TYR A 341 -42.95 1.73 9.40
C TYR A 341 -43.82 0.91 10.33
N VAL A 342 -44.59 1.58 11.20
CA VAL A 342 -45.47 0.97 12.17
C VAL A 342 -46.69 1.87 12.38
N ASN A 343 -47.89 1.33 12.66
CA ASN A 343 -49.13 2.08 12.83
C ASN A 343 -49.49 3.00 11.65
N GLY A 344 -49.09 2.67 10.43
CA GLY A 344 -49.33 3.52 9.24
C GLY A 344 -48.41 4.72 9.10
N GLU A 345 -47.37 4.87 9.93
CA GLU A 345 -46.45 5.99 9.93
C GLU A 345 -44.99 5.51 9.83
N SER A 346 -44.14 6.29 9.12
CA SER A 346 -42.68 6.09 9.09
C SER A 346 -42.05 6.88 10.21
N ILE A 347 -41.36 6.19 11.13
CA ILE A 347 -40.73 6.77 12.33
C ILE A 347 -39.25 6.42 12.38
N LEU A 348 -38.49 7.10 13.24
CA LEU A 348 -37.10 6.77 13.58
C LEU A 348 -37.05 5.88 14.83
N GLU A 349 -35.90 5.26 15.09
CA GLU A 349 -35.72 4.33 16.21
C GLU A 349 -35.97 4.97 17.58
N ASP A 350 -35.61 6.24 17.75
CA ASP A 350 -35.81 7.02 19.00
C ASP A 350 -37.27 7.37 19.28
N GLN A 351 -38.17 7.14 18.33
CA GLN A 351 -39.62 7.36 18.46
C GLN A 351 -40.39 6.08 18.84
N LEU A 352 -39.69 4.96 19.00
CA LEU A 352 -40.28 3.73 19.51
C LEU A 352 -40.62 3.86 20.98
N ASP A 353 -41.84 3.44 21.38
CA ASP A 353 -42.34 3.51 22.75
C ASP A 353 -42.96 2.17 23.17
N LEU A 354 -42.41 1.54 24.21
CA LEU A 354 -42.91 0.28 24.78
C LEU A 354 -44.35 0.36 25.33
N ASN A 355 -44.88 1.54 25.63
CA ASN A 355 -46.25 1.72 26.08
C ASN A 355 -47.26 1.57 24.94
N ILE A 356 -46.82 1.68 23.69
CA ILE A 356 -47.62 1.44 22.50
C ILE A 356 -47.53 -0.04 22.13
N GLU A 357 -48.66 -0.74 22.10
CA GLU A 357 -48.70 -2.20 21.95
C GLU A 357 -48.05 -2.69 20.65
N SER A 358 -48.32 -2.04 19.52
CA SER A 358 -47.72 -2.37 18.23
C SER A 358 -46.21 -2.15 18.21
N HIS A 359 -45.67 -1.09 18.86
CA HIS A 359 -44.26 -0.86 19.00
C HIS A 359 -43.60 -1.93 19.88
N ARG A 360 -44.25 -2.31 20.98
CA ARG A 360 -43.78 -3.37 21.88
C ARG A 360 -43.69 -4.73 21.17
N HIS A 361 -44.71 -5.08 20.38
CA HIS A 361 -44.71 -6.32 19.60
C HIS A 361 -43.60 -6.31 18.55
N LEU A 362 -43.36 -5.18 17.87
CA LEU A 362 -42.27 -5.04 16.91
C LEU A 362 -40.93 -5.22 17.60
N LEU A 363 -40.68 -4.55 18.72
CA LEU A 363 -39.43 -4.63 19.47
C LEU A 363 -39.19 -6.05 20.02
N TYR A 364 -40.22 -6.73 20.46
CA TYR A 364 -40.08 -8.13 20.92
C TYR A 364 -39.79 -9.08 19.77
N ASP A 365 -40.40 -8.89 18.58
CA ASP A 365 -40.09 -9.68 17.40
C ASP A 365 -38.66 -9.46 16.94
N MET A 366 -38.16 -8.22 16.94
CA MET A 366 -36.80 -7.87 16.58
C MET A 366 -35.75 -8.59 17.45
N VAL A 367 -36.05 -8.81 18.75
CA VAL A 367 -35.10 -9.40 19.72
C VAL A 367 -35.29 -10.92 19.86
N LEU A 368 -36.53 -11.38 19.95
CA LEU A 368 -36.84 -12.78 20.24
C LEU A 368 -36.73 -13.68 18.98
N ASN A 369 -37.12 -13.15 17.82
CA ASN A 369 -36.99 -13.82 16.55
C ASN A 369 -35.62 -13.50 15.91
N ASN A 370 -34.55 -13.83 16.61
CA ASN A 370 -33.18 -13.40 16.30
C ASN A 370 -32.16 -14.37 16.91
N ASP A 371 -31.18 -14.81 16.12
CA ASP A 371 -30.14 -15.76 16.51
C ASP A 371 -28.80 -15.07 16.81
N SER A 372 -28.69 -13.78 16.56
CA SER A 372 -27.50 -12.97 16.85
C SER A 372 -27.46 -12.54 18.33
N SER A 373 -26.30 -12.12 18.80
CA SER A 373 -26.06 -11.61 20.14
C SER A 373 -25.08 -10.44 20.12
N ILE A 374 -25.09 -9.62 21.17
CA ILE A 374 -24.10 -8.56 21.38
C ILE A 374 -23.28 -8.92 22.62
N VAL A 375 -21.95 -9.13 22.43
CA VAL A 375 -21.02 -9.44 23.53
C VAL A 375 -19.92 -8.39 23.54
N ASP A 376 -19.73 -7.75 24.68
CA ASP A 376 -18.74 -6.65 24.86
C ASP A 376 -18.85 -5.54 23.78
N GLY A 377 -20.10 -5.21 23.39
CA GLY A 377 -20.37 -4.20 22.37
C GLY A 377 -20.07 -4.64 20.92
N LYS A 378 -19.81 -5.93 20.70
CA LYS A 378 -19.61 -6.50 19.37
C LYS A 378 -20.76 -7.42 19.01
N GLY A 379 -21.35 -7.22 17.83
CA GLY A 379 -22.37 -8.12 17.27
C GLY A 379 -21.74 -9.46 16.86
N ILE A 380 -22.38 -10.55 17.26
CA ILE A 380 -22.05 -11.92 16.87
C ILE A 380 -23.27 -12.47 16.14
N GLY A 381 -23.08 -12.98 14.91
CA GLY A 381 -24.16 -13.51 14.08
C GLY A 381 -24.36 -12.73 12.80
N ASP A 382 -25.57 -12.81 12.21
CA ASP A 382 -25.91 -12.09 10.96
C ASP A 382 -25.96 -10.57 11.19
N PRO A 383 -25.26 -9.76 10.35
CA PRO A 383 -25.28 -8.29 10.49
C PRO A 383 -26.67 -7.66 10.44
N THR A 384 -27.61 -8.27 9.72
CA THR A 384 -29.00 -7.81 9.64
C THR A 384 -29.71 -8.01 10.97
N GLU A 385 -29.40 -9.09 11.64
CA GLU A 385 -30.02 -9.46 12.92
C GLU A 385 -29.47 -8.65 14.09
N TYR A 386 -28.12 -8.50 14.18
CA TYR A 386 -27.61 -7.70 15.30
C TYR A 386 -27.93 -6.21 15.17
N ALA A 387 -28.18 -5.68 13.96
CA ALA A 387 -28.67 -4.32 13.78
C ALA A 387 -30.02 -4.09 14.48
N LEU A 388 -30.86 -5.13 14.51
CA LEU A 388 -32.15 -5.08 15.26
C LEU A 388 -31.91 -5.04 16.78
N LEU A 389 -30.94 -5.80 17.29
CA LEU A 389 -30.55 -5.79 18.70
C LEU A 389 -29.94 -4.44 19.11
N GLU A 390 -29.12 -3.84 18.27
CA GLU A 390 -28.56 -2.50 18.51
C GLU A 390 -29.65 -1.45 18.65
N THR A 391 -30.68 -1.48 17.81
CA THR A 391 -31.84 -0.60 17.94
C THR A 391 -32.50 -0.76 19.31
N PHE A 392 -32.63 -1.99 19.81
CA PHE A 392 -33.18 -2.26 21.12
C PHE A 392 -32.31 -1.70 22.26
N GLN A 393 -30.98 -1.81 22.13
CA GLN A 393 -30.01 -1.21 23.08
C GLN A 393 -30.00 0.32 23.01
N HIS A 394 -30.13 0.94 21.84
CA HIS A 394 -30.11 2.40 21.66
C HIS A 394 -31.29 3.07 22.38
N ILE A 395 -32.45 2.40 22.50
CA ILE A 395 -33.57 2.89 23.27
C ILE A 395 -33.47 2.56 24.77
N GLY A 396 -32.30 2.08 25.24
CA GLY A 396 -31.98 1.85 26.65
C GLY A 396 -32.49 0.52 27.22
N LEU A 397 -32.73 -0.48 26.37
CA LEU A 397 -33.20 -1.81 26.75
C LEU A 397 -32.07 -2.84 26.59
N ASP A 398 -32.15 -3.92 27.38
CA ASP A 398 -31.18 -5.03 27.31
C ASP A 398 -31.86 -6.30 26.78
N GLU A 399 -31.39 -6.79 25.63
CA GLU A 399 -31.91 -7.99 24.98
C GLU A 399 -31.75 -9.26 25.83
N ASN A 400 -30.71 -9.33 26.65
CA ASN A 400 -30.43 -10.51 27.49
C ASN A 400 -31.50 -10.62 28.57
N VAL A 401 -31.93 -9.50 29.17
CA VAL A 401 -33.01 -9.47 30.18
C VAL A 401 -34.31 -10.00 29.59
N LEU A 402 -34.63 -9.63 28.34
CA LEU A 402 -35.85 -10.10 27.67
C LEU A 402 -35.75 -11.61 27.33
N ARG A 403 -34.62 -12.06 26.85
CA ARG A 403 -34.36 -13.48 26.50
C ARG A 403 -34.30 -14.39 27.72
N ASP A 404 -33.82 -13.89 28.86
CA ASP A 404 -33.78 -14.66 30.12
C ASP A 404 -35.20 -14.88 30.69
N VAL A 405 -36.11 -13.91 30.50
CA VAL A 405 -37.49 -13.98 30.96
C VAL A 405 -38.35 -14.82 30.01
N LEU A 406 -38.11 -14.74 28.71
CA LEU A 406 -38.91 -15.39 27.66
C LEU A 406 -38.08 -16.46 26.95
N THR A 407 -38.39 -17.73 27.23
CA THR A 407 -37.68 -18.86 26.64
C THR A 407 -38.34 -19.27 25.32
N ARG A 408 -37.52 -19.48 24.28
CA ARG A 408 -37.95 -20.00 22.97
C ARG A 408 -38.49 -21.43 23.14
N VAL A 409 -39.67 -21.68 22.63
CA VAL A 409 -40.36 -22.97 22.74
C VAL A 409 -40.16 -23.81 21.48
N GLU A 410 -40.38 -23.21 20.32
CA GLU A 410 -40.27 -23.82 19.00
C GLU A 410 -39.70 -22.82 18.02
N GLU A 411 -39.08 -23.30 16.93
CA GLU A 411 -38.60 -22.47 15.85
C GLU A 411 -38.72 -23.14 14.49
N VAL A 412 -38.86 -22.34 13.44
CA VAL A 412 -38.61 -22.68 12.06
C VAL A 412 -37.56 -21.70 11.58
N PRO A 413 -36.27 -22.18 11.41
CA PRO A 413 -35.14 -21.30 11.12
C PRO A 413 -35.32 -20.62 9.76
N PHE A 414 -34.48 -19.59 9.51
CA PHE A 414 -34.46 -18.91 8.23
C PHE A 414 -34.12 -19.85 7.07
N ASP A 415 -34.86 -19.73 6.02
CA ASP A 415 -34.63 -20.44 4.77
C ASP A 415 -34.69 -19.49 3.59
N SER A 416 -33.70 -19.57 2.66
CA SER A 416 -33.50 -18.66 1.54
C SER A 416 -34.60 -18.73 0.47
N ASP A 417 -35.23 -19.88 0.31
CA ASP A 417 -36.31 -20.07 -0.67
C ASP A 417 -37.62 -19.54 -0.13
N ARG A 418 -37.86 -19.77 1.17
CA ARG A 418 -39.03 -19.28 1.94
C ARG A 418 -38.90 -17.81 2.31
N LYS A 419 -37.68 -17.31 2.47
CA LYS A 419 -37.30 -15.92 2.83
C LYS A 419 -37.90 -15.41 4.13
N MET A 420 -38.10 -16.27 5.10
CA MET A 420 -38.70 -15.94 6.40
C MET A 420 -38.17 -16.88 7.49
N MET A 421 -38.32 -16.42 8.74
CA MET A 421 -38.01 -17.16 9.98
C MET A 421 -39.15 -16.94 10.95
N SER A 422 -39.47 -17.98 11.74
CA SER A 422 -40.50 -17.93 12.75
C SER A 422 -40.05 -18.58 14.07
N THR A 423 -40.38 -17.93 15.19
CA THR A 423 -40.07 -18.44 16.55
C THR A 423 -41.31 -18.38 17.44
N LYS A 424 -41.43 -19.31 18.35
CA LYS A 424 -42.58 -19.42 19.28
C LYS A 424 -42.15 -19.19 20.71
N TYR A 425 -42.87 -18.31 21.38
CA TYR A 425 -42.64 -17.93 22.76
C TYR A 425 -43.93 -17.96 23.57
N LYS A 426 -43.83 -18.25 24.87
CA LYS A 426 -44.96 -18.16 25.79
C LYS A 426 -44.88 -16.83 26.55
N MET A 427 -45.79 -15.89 26.23
CA MET A 427 -45.86 -14.57 26.84
C MET A 427 -47.16 -14.40 27.58
N HIS A 428 -47.12 -14.07 28.89
CA HIS A 428 -48.29 -13.90 29.74
C HIS A 428 -49.29 -15.06 29.70
N GLY A 429 -48.82 -16.28 29.50
CA GLY A 429 -49.62 -17.48 29.43
C GLY A 429 -50.20 -17.84 28.05
N VAL A 430 -50.00 -16.99 27.04
CA VAL A 430 -50.40 -17.18 25.63
C VAL A 430 -49.19 -17.50 24.78
N ASN A 431 -49.34 -18.40 23.81
CA ASN A 431 -48.28 -18.73 22.85
C ASN A 431 -48.32 -17.75 21.66
N HIS A 432 -47.22 -17.01 21.49
CA HIS A 432 -47.02 -16.09 20.37
C HIS A 432 -46.03 -16.68 19.37
N ILE A 433 -46.38 -16.69 18.11
CA ILE A 433 -45.47 -17.01 16.99
C ILE A 433 -45.09 -15.68 16.37
N LEU A 434 -43.79 -15.36 16.47
CA LEU A 434 -43.15 -14.15 15.92
C LEU A 434 -42.54 -14.50 14.59
N THR A 435 -42.69 -13.66 13.55
CA THR A 435 -42.23 -13.97 12.19
C THR A 435 -41.62 -12.73 11.56
N LYS A 436 -40.40 -12.90 11.02
CA LYS A 436 -39.71 -11.86 10.20
C LYS A 436 -39.32 -12.41 8.84
N GLY A 437 -39.26 -11.53 7.82
CA GLY A 437 -38.82 -11.92 6.49
C GLY A 437 -39.08 -10.90 5.40
N ALA A 438 -39.07 -11.35 4.16
CA ALA A 438 -39.36 -10.52 3.00
C ALA A 438 -40.85 -10.18 2.90
N LEU A 439 -41.17 -8.97 2.41
CA LEU A 439 -42.57 -8.50 2.34
C LEU A 439 -43.43 -9.43 1.49
N ASP A 440 -42.93 -9.85 0.32
CA ASP A 440 -43.60 -10.75 -0.60
C ASP A 440 -43.95 -12.12 0.02
N SER A 441 -43.16 -12.58 0.98
CA SER A 441 -43.38 -13.85 1.68
C SER A 441 -44.38 -13.74 2.84
N ILE A 442 -44.41 -12.59 3.51
CA ILE A 442 -45.24 -12.42 4.76
C ILE A 442 -46.58 -11.76 4.47
N LEU A 443 -46.65 -10.73 3.62
CA LEU A 443 -47.83 -9.92 3.44
C LEU A 443 -49.06 -10.72 2.97
N ASP A 444 -48.86 -11.66 2.08
CA ASP A 444 -49.96 -12.54 1.58
C ASP A 444 -50.46 -13.54 2.62
N ARG A 445 -49.68 -13.75 3.69
CA ARG A 445 -50.01 -14.63 4.82
C ARG A 445 -50.67 -13.84 5.99
N CYS A 446 -50.80 -12.52 5.84
CA CYS A 446 -51.42 -11.67 6.85
C CYS A 446 -52.93 -11.54 6.60
N VAL A 447 -53.70 -11.79 7.66
CA VAL A 447 -55.17 -11.61 7.68
C VAL A 447 -55.61 -10.40 8.50
N SER A 448 -54.71 -9.89 9.35
CA SER A 448 -54.96 -8.75 10.23
C SER A 448 -53.78 -7.76 10.20
N ILE A 449 -54.03 -6.54 10.68
CA ILE A 449 -52.99 -5.48 10.85
C ILE A 449 -53.11 -4.86 12.25
N ALA A 450 -51.95 -4.67 12.89
CA ALA A 450 -51.86 -3.92 14.13
C ALA A 450 -51.90 -2.41 13.85
N THR A 451 -52.73 -1.67 14.54
CA THR A 451 -52.87 -0.21 14.41
C THR A 451 -52.84 0.45 15.78
N LYS A 452 -52.83 1.77 15.85
CA LYS A 452 -52.94 2.54 17.12
C LYS A 452 -54.20 2.23 17.90
N ASP A 453 -55.28 1.87 17.21
CA ASP A 453 -56.59 1.62 17.79
C ASP A 453 -56.84 0.11 18.08
N GLY A 454 -55.84 -0.73 17.90
CA GLY A 454 -55.90 -2.19 18.08
C GLY A 454 -55.79 -2.97 16.77
N ILE A 455 -56.08 -4.26 16.86
CA ILE A 455 -55.97 -5.18 15.70
C ILE A 455 -57.27 -5.19 14.92
N ARG A 456 -57.17 -5.06 13.60
CA ARG A 456 -58.30 -5.19 12.67
C ARG A 456 -57.95 -6.02 11.45
N PRO A 457 -58.96 -6.52 10.72
CA PRO A 457 -58.69 -7.18 9.43
C PRO A 457 -57.91 -6.28 8.50
N ILE A 458 -56.91 -6.83 7.79
CA ILE A 458 -56.12 -6.09 6.79
C ILE A 458 -56.94 -5.92 5.51
N THR A 459 -56.89 -4.73 4.92
CA THR A 459 -57.61 -4.43 3.66
C THR A 459 -56.64 -4.43 2.47
N ASP A 460 -57.19 -4.42 1.24
CA ASP A 460 -56.33 -4.31 0.03
C ASP A 460 -55.67 -2.95 -0.06
N GLU A 461 -56.29 -1.90 0.48
CA GLU A 461 -55.72 -0.56 0.60
C GLU A 461 -54.50 -0.56 1.54
N ASP A 462 -54.58 -1.27 2.68
CA ASP A 462 -53.45 -1.43 3.60
C ASP A 462 -52.29 -2.16 2.91
N LYS A 463 -52.59 -3.26 2.20
CA LYS A 463 -51.56 -4.02 1.47
C LYS A 463 -50.91 -3.17 0.37
N ALA A 464 -51.68 -2.34 -0.33
CA ALA A 464 -51.17 -1.41 -1.33
C ALA A 464 -50.26 -0.34 -0.71
N GLU A 465 -50.64 0.20 0.45
CA GLU A 465 -49.83 1.21 1.15
C GLU A 465 -48.56 0.63 1.71
N ILE A 466 -48.62 -0.54 2.35
CA ILE A 466 -47.40 -1.25 2.85
C ILE A 466 -46.44 -1.54 1.69
N SER A 467 -46.98 -2.01 0.55
CA SER A 467 -46.18 -2.28 -0.66
C SER A 467 -45.59 -1.00 -1.24
N ARG A 468 -46.28 0.11 -1.18
CA ARG A 468 -45.79 1.44 -1.59
C ARG A 468 -44.62 1.87 -0.71
N VAL A 469 -44.76 1.79 0.60
CA VAL A 469 -43.68 2.16 1.56
C VAL A 469 -42.47 1.26 1.39
N ASN A 470 -42.65 -0.05 1.26
CA ASN A 470 -41.56 -0.98 1.00
C ASN A 470 -40.80 -0.61 -0.28
N ARG A 471 -41.52 -0.25 -1.35
CA ARG A 471 -40.94 0.19 -2.60
C ARG A 471 -40.17 1.50 -2.44
N GLU A 472 -40.72 2.46 -1.74
CA GLU A 472 -40.06 3.74 -1.43
C GLU A 472 -38.75 3.53 -0.66
N TYR A 473 -38.75 2.66 0.35
CA TYR A 473 -37.55 2.32 1.10
C TYR A 473 -36.53 1.60 0.22
N SER A 474 -36.96 0.64 -0.60
CA SER A 474 -36.09 -0.09 -1.52
C SER A 474 -35.49 0.81 -2.59
N GLU A 475 -36.22 1.81 -3.11
CA GLU A 475 -35.72 2.81 -4.06
C GLU A 475 -34.65 3.73 -3.45
N GLN A 476 -34.70 3.92 -2.11
CA GLN A 476 -33.64 4.60 -1.35
C GLN A 476 -32.43 3.69 -1.08
N GLY A 477 -32.43 2.46 -1.53
CA GLY A 477 -31.35 1.48 -1.32
C GLY A 477 -31.40 0.78 0.02
N LEU A 478 -32.50 0.93 0.79
CA LEU A 478 -32.64 0.29 2.08
C LEU A 478 -33.08 -1.18 1.93
N ARG A 479 -32.50 -2.05 2.75
CA ARG A 479 -32.97 -3.42 2.94
C ARG A 479 -34.15 -3.39 3.90
N VAL A 480 -35.25 -4.01 3.52
CA VAL A 480 -36.50 -3.98 4.33
C VAL A 480 -36.82 -5.37 4.86
N LEU A 481 -37.04 -5.47 6.16
CA LEU A 481 -37.61 -6.64 6.82
C LEU A 481 -39.03 -6.35 7.26
N THR A 482 -39.91 -7.34 7.05
CA THR A 482 -41.29 -7.32 7.46
C THR A 482 -41.42 -8.12 8.75
N PHE A 483 -42.26 -7.63 9.67
CA PHE A 483 -42.53 -8.24 10.95
C PHE A 483 -44.02 -8.49 11.10
N ALA A 484 -44.34 -9.71 11.59
CA ALA A 484 -45.72 -10.14 11.80
C ALA A 484 -45.78 -11.16 12.94
N TYR A 485 -46.92 -11.28 13.61
CA TYR A 485 -47.12 -12.26 14.66
C TYR A 485 -48.53 -12.89 14.63
N LYS A 486 -48.67 -13.98 15.34
CA LYS A 486 -49.98 -14.52 15.68
C LYS A 486 -49.97 -15.18 17.05
N GLU A 487 -51.13 -15.29 17.66
CA GLU A 487 -51.37 -16.10 18.87
C GLU A 487 -51.89 -17.46 18.44
N SER A 488 -51.18 -18.54 18.81
CA SER A 488 -51.57 -19.91 18.43
C SER A 488 -50.96 -20.97 19.32
N ASP A 489 -51.76 -21.92 19.74
CA ASP A 489 -51.31 -23.11 20.47
C ASP A 489 -50.88 -24.24 19.53
N GLU A 490 -51.09 -24.12 18.23
CA GLU A 490 -50.65 -25.10 17.24
C GLU A 490 -49.12 -25.22 17.23
N ALA A 491 -48.61 -26.42 16.90
CA ALA A 491 -47.19 -26.66 16.73
C ALA A 491 -46.65 -25.76 15.57
N LEU A 492 -45.52 -25.13 15.79
CA LEU A 492 -44.85 -24.28 14.77
C LEU A 492 -44.18 -25.15 13.72
N THR A 493 -44.71 -25.18 12.53
CA THR A 493 -44.18 -25.88 11.35
C THR A 493 -44.33 -24.99 10.13
N VAL A 494 -43.65 -25.31 9.03
CA VAL A 494 -43.75 -24.58 7.75
C VAL A 494 -45.17 -24.46 7.25
N ASP A 495 -46.04 -25.48 7.49
CA ASP A 495 -47.45 -25.48 7.08
C ASP A 495 -48.34 -24.58 7.94
N THR A 496 -47.93 -24.29 9.17
CA THR A 496 -48.66 -23.43 10.10
C THR A 496 -48.27 -21.95 10.03
N GLU A 497 -47.28 -21.56 9.20
CA GLU A 497 -46.89 -20.19 8.95
C GLU A 497 -47.88 -19.40 8.09
N LYS A 498 -49.03 -19.09 8.65
CA LYS A 498 -50.12 -18.35 8.00
C LYS A 498 -51.00 -17.68 9.04
N ASP A 499 -51.93 -16.84 8.59
CA ASP A 499 -52.95 -16.12 9.41
C ASP A 499 -52.33 -15.15 10.41
N TYR A 500 -51.30 -14.41 9.95
CA TYR A 500 -50.53 -13.47 10.74
C TYR A 500 -51.25 -12.11 10.87
N THR A 501 -50.86 -11.39 11.91
CA THR A 501 -51.16 -9.96 12.11
C THR A 501 -49.93 -9.19 11.69
N PHE A 502 -49.99 -8.36 10.65
CA PHE A 502 -48.92 -7.50 10.23
C PHE A 502 -48.61 -6.45 11.33
N ILE A 503 -47.30 -6.27 11.69
CA ILE A 503 -46.88 -5.30 12.70
C ILE A 503 -46.25 -4.08 12.02
N GLY A 504 -45.21 -4.32 11.17
CA GLY A 504 -44.47 -3.23 10.58
C GLY A 504 -43.35 -3.66 9.65
N LEU A 505 -42.62 -2.64 9.13
CA LEU A 505 -41.43 -2.80 8.34
C LEU A 505 -40.25 -2.14 9.05
N VAL A 506 -39.12 -2.76 9.06
CA VAL A 506 -37.87 -2.17 9.52
C VAL A 506 -36.92 -2.08 8.34
N SER A 507 -36.45 -0.88 8.04
CA SER A 507 -35.51 -0.66 6.95
C SER A 507 -34.10 -0.37 7.47
N MET A 508 -33.09 -0.91 6.81
CA MET A 508 -31.69 -0.80 7.23
C MET A 508 -30.75 -0.70 6.04
N ILE A 509 -29.58 -0.16 6.29
CA ILE A 509 -28.50 -0.03 5.29
C ILE A 509 -27.15 -0.20 5.97
N ASP A 510 -26.14 -0.62 5.22
CA ASP A 510 -24.75 -0.43 5.58
C ASP A 510 -24.32 1.00 5.16
N PRO A 511 -24.22 1.95 6.11
CA PRO A 511 -24.05 3.36 5.77
C PRO A 511 -22.66 3.63 5.23
N PRO A 512 -22.52 4.62 4.32
CA PRO A 512 -21.22 5.11 3.93
C PRO A 512 -20.42 5.61 5.14
N ARG A 513 -19.10 5.42 5.10
CA ARG A 513 -18.19 6.08 6.07
C ARG A 513 -18.27 7.59 5.88
N GLU A 514 -18.18 8.36 6.95
CA GLU A 514 -18.24 9.83 6.88
C GLU A 514 -17.14 10.40 5.97
N GLU A 515 -15.93 9.81 6.02
CA GLU A 515 -14.78 10.24 5.23
C GLU A 515 -14.89 9.89 3.75
N SER A 516 -15.71 8.91 3.38
CA SER A 516 -15.80 8.42 1.98
C SER A 516 -16.25 9.51 1.02
N LYS A 517 -17.21 10.34 1.40
CA LYS A 517 -17.69 11.44 0.55
C LYS A 517 -16.60 12.47 0.26
N GLN A 518 -15.84 12.86 1.29
CA GLN A 518 -14.73 13.80 1.12
C GLN A 518 -13.59 13.17 0.31
N ALA A 519 -13.28 11.91 0.56
CA ALA A 519 -12.23 11.18 -0.14
C ALA A 519 -12.55 10.99 -1.64
N VAL A 520 -13.80 10.70 -1.98
CA VAL A 520 -14.29 10.65 -3.38
C VAL A 520 -14.15 12.01 -4.06
N ALA A 521 -14.55 13.09 -3.38
CA ALA A 521 -14.38 14.45 -3.91
C ALA A 521 -12.90 14.80 -4.11
N ASP A 522 -12.02 14.38 -3.22
CA ASP A 522 -10.57 14.57 -3.34
C ASP A 522 -9.98 13.74 -4.50
N ALA A 523 -10.45 12.49 -4.70
CA ALA A 523 -10.07 11.66 -5.85
C ALA A 523 -10.44 12.34 -7.18
N ILE A 524 -11.67 12.82 -7.32
CA ILE A 524 -12.15 13.50 -8.53
C ILE A 524 -11.33 14.78 -8.78
N ARG A 525 -11.07 15.58 -7.74
CA ARG A 525 -10.20 16.77 -7.85
C ARG A 525 -8.78 16.43 -8.27
N ALA A 526 -8.30 15.27 -7.86
CA ALA A 526 -6.99 14.74 -8.23
C ALA A 526 -6.94 14.16 -9.65
N GLY A 527 -8.06 14.23 -10.41
CA GLY A 527 -8.19 13.67 -11.75
C GLY A 527 -8.28 12.15 -11.77
N ILE A 528 -8.73 11.54 -10.68
CA ILE A 528 -8.93 10.10 -10.54
C ILE A 528 -10.42 9.80 -10.68
N LYS A 529 -10.77 8.81 -11.50
CA LYS A 529 -12.15 8.31 -11.65
C LYS A 529 -12.40 7.24 -10.58
N PRO A 530 -13.21 7.50 -9.54
CA PRO A 530 -13.68 6.46 -8.65
C PRO A 530 -14.80 5.66 -9.32
N VAL A 531 -14.78 4.35 -9.15
CA VAL A 531 -15.74 3.40 -9.69
C VAL A 531 -16.14 2.45 -8.56
N MET A 532 -17.44 2.26 -8.35
CA MET A 532 -17.96 1.31 -7.37
C MET A 532 -18.20 -0.04 -8.01
N ILE A 533 -17.72 -1.09 -7.36
CA ILE A 533 -17.94 -2.49 -7.76
C ILE A 533 -18.53 -3.21 -6.56
N THR A 534 -19.64 -3.96 -6.74
CA THR A 534 -20.31 -4.60 -5.60
C THR A 534 -21.13 -5.82 -6.01
N GLY A 535 -21.31 -6.74 -5.05
CA GLY A 535 -22.29 -7.83 -5.14
C GLY A 535 -23.74 -7.39 -4.92
N ASP A 536 -23.98 -6.17 -4.44
CA ASP A 536 -25.32 -5.65 -4.15
C ASP A 536 -26.18 -5.43 -5.39
N HIS A 537 -27.47 -5.23 -5.14
CA HIS A 537 -28.44 -4.86 -6.18
C HIS A 537 -28.14 -3.48 -6.76
N LYS A 538 -28.38 -3.31 -8.07
CA LYS A 538 -28.09 -2.09 -8.84
C LYS A 538 -28.71 -0.82 -8.19
N ILE A 539 -29.91 -0.91 -7.65
CA ILE A 539 -30.62 0.23 -7.03
C ILE A 539 -29.87 0.67 -5.75
N THR A 540 -29.58 -0.27 -4.85
CA THR A 540 -28.82 -0.01 -3.61
C THR A 540 -27.45 0.57 -3.89
N ALA A 541 -26.70 -0.05 -4.83
CA ALA A 541 -25.37 0.41 -5.23
C ALA A 541 -25.40 1.82 -5.80
N SER A 542 -26.39 2.13 -6.65
CA SER A 542 -26.54 3.45 -7.26
C SER A 542 -26.92 4.52 -6.23
N ALA A 543 -27.80 4.20 -5.26
CA ALA A 543 -28.19 5.11 -4.19
C ALA A 543 -26.99 5.50 -3.31
N ILE A 544 -26.21 4.52 -2.86
CA ILE A 544 -24.99 4.75 -2.07
C ILE A 544 -23.95 5.53 -2.89
N ALA A 545 -23.70 5.13 -4.14
CA ALA A 545 -22.74 5.80 -5.03
C ALA A 545 -23.13 7.27 -5.27
N LYS A 546 -24.42 7.58 -5.38
CA LYS A 546 -24.94 8.95 -5.51
C LYS A 546 -24.73 9.76 -4.24
N GLN A 547 -24.97 9.16 -3.06
CA GLN A 547 -24.79 9.81 -1.77
C GLN A 547 -23.34 10.23 -1.52
N ILE A 548 -22.37 9.41 -1.93
CA ILE A 548 -20.92 9.71 -1.76
C ILE A 548 -20.31 10.44 -2.95
N GLY A 549 -21.05 10.66 -4.05
CA GLY A 549 -20.61 11.44 -5.20
C GLY A 549 -19.86 10.66 -6.28
N ILE A 550 -19.89 9.33 -6.27
CA ILE A 550 -19.33 8.47 -7.35
C ILE A 550 -20.25 8.48 -8.58
N PHE A 551 -21.56 8.45 -8.36
CA PHE A 551 -22.58 8.37 -9.40
C PHE A 551 -23.27 9.72 -9.59
N ASN A 552 -23.11 10.33 -10.75
CA ASN A 552 -23.63 11.66 -11.09
C ASN A 552 -24.56 11.60 -12.30
N ASP A 553 -25.21 12.72 -12.62
CA ASP A 553 -26.10 12.80 -13.78
C ASP A 553 -25.32 12.54 -15.08
N GLY A 554 -25.80 11.57 -15.85
CA GLY A 554 -25.16 11.09 -17.09
C GLY A 554 -24.25 9.87 -16.91
N ASP A 555 -23.96 9.44 -15.69
CA ASP A 555 -23.26 8.19 -15.41
C ASP A 555 -24.20 6.98 -15.61
N ILE A 556 -23.60 5.82 -15.84
CA ILE A 556 -24.28 4.55 -16.08
C ILE A 556 -23.97 3.57 -14.94
N ALA A 557 -25.00 2.88 -14.47
CA ALA A 557 -24.86 1.70 -13.61
C ALA A 557 -25.16 0.45 -14.44
N VAL A 558 -24.33 -0.60 -14.29
CA VAL A 558 -24.41 -1.84 -15.06
C VAL A 558 -24.42 -3.03 -14.11
N THR A 559 -25.23 -4.05 -14.42
CA THR A 559 -25.20 -5.34 -13.69
C THR A 559 -24.19 -6.29 -14.33
N GLY A 560 -23.77 -7.35 -13.59
CA GLY A 560 -22.92 -8.41 -14.13
C GLY A 560 -23.50 -9.05 -15.40
N LEU A 561 -24.80 -9.33 -15.43
CA LEU A 561 -25.48 -9.87 -16.63
C LEU A 561 -25.44 -8.91 -17.82
N GLU A 562 -25.67 -7.61 -17.59
CA GLU A 562 -25.54 -6.58 -18.62
C GLU A 562 -24.10 -6.46 -19.12
N LEU A 563 -23.12 -6.61 -18.21
CA LEU A 563 -21.70 -6.61 -18.56
C LEU A 563 -21.30 -7.84 -19.37
N ASP A 564 -21.79 -9.03 -19.01
CA ASP A 564 -21.52 -10.29 -19.75
C ASP A 564 -22.10 -10.26 -21.16
N ALA A 565 -23.22 -9.56 -21.37
CA ALA A 565 -23.82 -9.38 -22.68
C ALA A 565 -23.05 -8.39 -23.58
N MET A 566 -22.18 -7.55 -23.02
CA MET A 566 -21.37 -6.57 -23.78
C MET A 566 -20.13 -7.24 -24.37
N SER A 567 -19.80 -6.93 -25.62
CA SER A 567 -18.48 -7.22 -26.19
C SER A 567 -17.40 -6.32 -25.54
N ASP A 568 -16.13 -6.72 -25.61
CA ASP A 568 -15.02 -5.90 -25.08
C ASP A 568 -14.93 -4.54 -25.77
N LYS A 569 -15.26 -4.46 -27.05
CA LYS A 569 -15.29 -3.19 -27.80
C LYS A 569 -16.39 -2.25 -27.28
N GLU A 570 -17.58 -2.78 -27.02
CA GLU A 570 -18.69 -2.00 -26.46
C GLU A 570 -18.39 -1.54 -25.03
N LEU A 571 -17.73 -2.41 -24.24
CA LEU A 571 -17.27 -2.05 -22.90
C LEU A 571 -16.24 -0.92 -22.97
N ASP A 572 -15.24 -1.03 -23.84
CA ASP A 572 -14.22 -0.01 -24.02
C ASP A 572 -14.80 1.35 -24.46
N GLU A 573 -15.90 1.36 -25.25
CA GLU A 573 -16.59 2.60 -25.66
C GLU A 573 -17.38 3.24 -24.52
N LYS A 574 -17.97 2.45 -23.61
CA LYS A 574 -18.87 2.92 -22.54
C LYS A 574 -18.20 3.09 -21.18
N ILE A 575 -17.03 2.48 -20.96
CA ILE A 575 -16.39 2.32 -19.64
C ILE A 575 -16.19 3.64 -18.89
N GLU A 576 -15.88 4.73 -19.60
CA GLU A 576 -15.67 6.05 -18.98
C GLU A 576 -16.95 6.65 -18.37
N LYS A 577 -18.13 6.20 -18.85
CA LYS A 577 -19.45 6.62 -18.35
C LYS A 577 -19.98 5.69 -17.26
N ILE A 578 -19.43 4.47 -17.15
CA ILE A 578 -19.87 3.52 -16.13
C ILE A 578 -19.17 3.84 -14.82
N SER A 579 -19.96 4.16 -13.80
CA SER A 579 -19.46 4.50 -12.45
C SER A 579 -19.84 3.45 -11.41
N VAL A 580 -20.82 2.57 -11.70
CA VAL A 580 -21.30 1.53 -10.78
C VAL A 580 -21.44 0.21 -11.52
N TYR A 581 -20.86 -0.84 -10.97
CA TYR A 581 -21.01 -2.22 -11.37
C TYR A 581 -21.64 -3.02 -10.23
N ALA A 582 -22.83 -3.60 -10.45
CA ALA A 582 -23.65 -4.27 -9.46
C ALA A 582 -23.80 -5.76 -9.76
N ARG A 583 -23.86 -6.62 -8.74
CA ARG A 583 -23.99 -8.09 -8.89
C ARG A 583 -22.97 -8.69 -9.85
N VAL A 584 -21.70 -8.31 -9.69
CA VAL A 584 -20.59 -8.75 -10.55
C VAL A 584 -19.91 -10.01 -9.99
N SER A 585 -19.52 -10.89 -10.91
CA SER A 585 -18.69 -12.07 -10.60
C SER A 585 -17.21 -11.71 -10.47
N PRO A 586 -16.36 -12.62 -9.96
CA PRO A 586 -14.90 -12.42 -9.95
C PRO A 586 -14.32 -12.17 -11.34
N GLU A 587 -14.82 -12.86 -12.37
CA GLU A 587 -14.40 -12.71 -13.77
C GLU A 587 -14.74 -11.31 -14.28
N ASN A 588 -15.92 -10.80 -13.92
CA ASN A 588 -16.33 -9.45 -14.25
C ASN A 588 -15.37 -8.41 -13.65
N LYS A 589 -14.92 -8.60 -12.40
CA LYS A 589 -13.95 -7.70 -11.73
C LYS A 589 -12.63 -7.63 -12.51
N ILE A 590 -12.10 -8.77 -12.95
CA ILE A 590 -10.89 -8.83 -13.80
C ILE A 590 -11.13 -8.07 -15.12
N ARG A 591 -12.25 -8.35 -15.79
CA ARG A 591 -12.59 -7.74 -17.08
C ARG A 591 -12.72 -6.22 -17.01
N ILE A 592 -13.29 -5.69 -15.91
CA ILE A 592 -13.36 -4.24 -15.65
C ILE A 592 -11.96 -3.64 -15.53
N VAL A 593 -11.09 -4.25 -14.74
CA VAL A 593 -9.69 -3.81 -14.56
C VAL A 593 -8.96 -3.79 -15.91
N GLU A 594 -9.07 -4.88 -16.68
CA GLU A 594 -8.42 -4.98 -18.00
C GLU A 594 -8.93 -3.93 -18.99
N ALA A 595 -10.22 -3.64 -18.99
CA ALA A 595 -10.81 -2.66 -19.88
C ALA A 595 -10.27 -1.24 -19.58
N TRP A 596 -10.14 -0.87 -18.30
CA TRP A 596 -9.50 0.39 -17.92
C TRP A 596 -8.00 0.42 -18.28
N GLN A 597 -7.28 -0.71 -18.11
CA GLN A 597 -5.87 -0.82 -18.48
C GLN A 597 -5.67 -0.74 -20.01
N ARG A 598 -6.57 -1.32 -20.82
CA ARG A 598 -6.56 -1.16 -22.30
C ARG A 598 -6.68 0.30 -22.75
N LYS A 599 -7.41 1.13 -21.98
CA LYS A 599 -7.49 2.58 -22.19
C LYS A 599 -6.24 3.35 -21.76
N GLY A 600 -5.24 2.67 -21.22
CA GLY A 600 -3.97 3.25 -20.75
C GLY A 600 -4.03 3.84 -19.34
N ASN A 601 -5.08 3.52 -18.58
CA ASN A 601 -5.20 3.93 -17.18
C ASN A 601 -4.38 3.04 -16.25
N ILE A 602 -3.93 3.62 -15.15
CA ILE A 602 -3.34 2.91 -14.01
C ILE A 602 -4.46 2.68 -12.99
N VAL A 603 -4.77 1.41 -12.77
CA VAL A 603 -5.93 0.97 -12.01
C VAL A 603 -5.52 0.52 -10.61
N SER A 604 -6.15 1.11 -9.60
CA SER A 604 -6.18 0.58 -8.25
C SER A 604 -7.48 -0.20 -8.05
N MET A 605 -7.40 -1.42 -7.52
CA MET A 605 -8.56 -2.28 -7.22
C MET A 605 -8.57 -2.62 -5.75
N THR A 606 -9.70 -2.45 -5.05
CA THR A 606 -9.86 -2.87 -3.66
C THR A 606 -10.69 -4.14 -3.56
N GLY A 607 -10.44 -4.94 -2.53
CA GLY A 607 -11.23 -6.12 -2.21
C GLY A 607 -10.85 -6.71 -0.86
N ASP A 608 -11.73 -7.50 -0.28
CA ASP A 608 -11.56 -8.15 1.02
C ASP A 608 -11.67 -9.69 0.96
N GLY A 609 -12.30 -10.22 -0.08
CA GLY A 609 -12.61 -11.63 -0.22
C GLY A 609 -11.69 -12.40 -1.17
N VAL A 610 -11.86 -13.72 -1.12
CA VAL A 610 -11.23 -14.68 -2.05
C VAL A 610 -11.60 -14.34 -3.50
N ASN A 611 -12.84 -13.90 -3.70
CA ASN A 611 -13.40 -13.55 -5.02
C ASN A 611 -12.72 -12.33 -5.65
N ASP A 612 -12.04 -11.52 -4.84
CA ASP A 612 -11.34 -10.32 -5.29
C ASP A 612 -9.88 -10.58 -5.66
N ALA A 613 -9.27 -11.61 -5.09
CA ALA A 613 -7.84 -11.87 -5.22
C ALA A 613 -7.33 -11.90 -6.68
N PRO A 614 -8.02 -12.50 -7.65
CA PRO A 614 -7.59 -12.46 -9.05
C PRO A 614 -7.60 -11.03 -9.63
N ALA A 615 -8.59 -10.22 -9.29
CA ALA A 615 -8.68 -8.83 -9.75
C ALA A 615 -7.64 -7.93 -9.04
N LEU A 616 -7.37 -8.16 -7.74
CA LEU A 616 -6.31 -7.50 -6.98
C LEU A 616 -4.93 -7.75 -7.59
N LYS A 617 -4.66 -9.01 -7.94
CA LYS A 617 -3.38 -9.41 -8.58
C LYS A 617 -3.23 -8.85 -9.99
N LYS A 618 -4.35 -8.67 -10.71
CA LYS A 618 -4.38 -8.14 -12.07
C LYS A 618 -4.21 -6.62 -12.13
N ALA A 619 -4.72 -5.90 -11.15
CA ALA A 619 -4.62 -4.45 -11.07
C ALA A 619 -3.17 -3.98 -10.99
N ASP A 620 -2.91 -2.73 -11.40
CA ASP A 620 -1.60 -2.11 -11.22
C ASP A 620 -1.28 -1.93 -9.74
N ILE A 621 -2.33 -1.73 -8.92
CA ILE A 621 -2.26 -1.68 -7.47
C ILE A 621 -3.47 -2.42 -6.89
N GLY A 622 -3.26 -3.65 -6.46
CA GLY A 622 -4.22 -4.37 -5.62
C GLY A 622 -4.16 -3.84 -4.19
N VAL A 623 -5.31 -3.58 -3.60
CA VAL A 623 -5.47 -3.05 -2.25
C VAL A 623 -6.37 -3.97 -1.44
N ALA A 624 -5.83 -4.63 -0.43
CA ALA A 624 -6.61 -5.48 0.46
C ALA A 624 -6.99 -4.75 1.75
N MET A 625 -8.11 -5.18 2.33
CA MET A 625 -8.53 -4.76 3.66
C MET A 625 -7.66 -5.46 4.72
N GLY A 626 -7.27 -4.75 5.76
CA GLY A 626 -6.41 -5.27 6.83
C GLY A 626 -7.20 -5.96 7.95
N ILE A 627 -8.40 -5.43 8.26
CA ILE A 627 -9.27 -5.92 9.33
C ILE A 627 -10.21 -7.01 8.79
N THR A 628 -10.98 -6.69 7.75
CA THR A 628 -12.00 -7.59 7.19
C THR A 628 -11.46 -8.50 6.08
N GLY A 629 -10.28 -8.18 5.52
CA GLY A 629 -9.71 -8.90 4.40
C GLY A 629 -9.21 -10.30 4.76
N THR A 630 -9.54 -11.27 3.89
CA THR A 630 -8.99 -12.62 3.98
C THR A 630 -7.48 -12.62 3.71
N GLU A 631 -6.76 -13.58 4.25
CA GLU A 631 -5.30 -13.69 4.02
C GLU A 631 -4.95 -13.81 2.53
N VAL A 632 -5.83 -14.40 1.76
CA VAL A 632 -5.72 -14.49 0.29
C VAL A 632 -5.79 -13.14 -0.39
N SER A 633 -6.75 -12.30 -0.01
CA SER A 633 -6.85 -10.95 -0.55
C SER A 633 -5.60 -10.13 -0.19
N LYS A 634 -5.12 -10.29 1.05
CA LYS A 634 -3.88 -9.66 1.53
C LYS A 634 -2.66 -10.16 0.78
N ASP A 635 -2.59 -11.46 0.46
CA ASP A 635 -1.46 -12.01 -0.31
C ASP A 635 -1.46 -11.52 -1.76
N ALA A 636 -2.60 -11.49 -2.41
CA ALA A 636 -2.75 -11.01 -3.79
C ALA A 636 -2.49 -9.51 -3.95
N ALA A 637 -2.66 -8.73 -2.89
CA ALA A 637 -2.56 -7.27 -2.93
C ALA A 637 -1.11 -6.79 -2.83
N SER A 638 -0.84 -5.62 -3.42
CA SER A 638 0.42 -4.88 -3.29
C SER A 638 0.39 -3.82 -2.17
N MET A 639 -0.80 -3.51 -1.64
CA MET A 639 -1.02 -2.61 -0.51
C MET A 639 -2.11 -3.16 0.41
N ILE A 640 -1.95 -3.00 1.73
CA ILE A 640 -2.93 -3.40 2.75
C ILE A 640 -3.34 -2.15 3.53
N LEU A 641 -4.65 -1.95 3.72
CA LEU A 641 -5.23 -0.87 4.53
C LEU A 641 -5.50 -1.38 5.94
N GLN A 642 -4.76 -0.91 6.93
CA GLN A 642 -4.93 -1.34 8.32
C GLN A 642 -6.24 -0.84 8.97
N ASP A 643 -6.92 0.12 8.35
CA ASP A 643 -8.15 0.76 8.82
C ASP A 643 -9.35 0.51 7.90
N ASP A 644 -9.20 -0.31 6.88
CA ASP A 644 -10.21 -0.64 5.86
C ASP A 644 -10.90 0.61 5.27
N ASN A 645 -10.19 1.73 5.15
CA ASN A 645 -10.80 3.03 4.81
C ASN A 645 -10.37 3.53 3.43
N PHE A 646 -11.33 3.81 2.56
CA PHE A 646 -11.10 4.38 1.23
C PHE A 646 -10.28 5.69 1.29
N ALA A 647 -10.46 6.53 2.31
CA ALA A 647 -9.72 7.79 2.46
C ALA A 647 -8.22 7.55 2.59
N THR A 648 -7.80 6.41 3.14
CA THR A 648 -6.40 6.03 3.27
C THR A 648 -5.76 5.73 1.90
N ILE A 649 -6.52 5.25 0.91
CA ILE A 649 -6.05 5.10 -0.47
C ILE A 649 -5.68 6.46 -1.05
N ILE A 650 -6.51 7.47 -0.84
CA ILE A 650 -6.25 8.83 -1.37
C ILE A 650 -5.01 9.46 -0.71
N LYS A 651 -4.82 9.22 0.60
CA LYS A 651 -3.58 9.61 1.30
C LYS A 651 -2.36 8.88 0.72
N ALA A 652 -2.47 7.58 0.45
CA ALA A 652 -1.40 6.80 -0.17
C ALA A 652 -1.07 7.32 -1.58
N VAL A 653 -2.06 7.65 -2.40
CA VAL A 653 -1.85 8.29 -3.72
C VAL A 653 -1.12 9.63 -3.58
N ALA A 654 -1.54 10.48 -2.63
CA ALA A 654 -0.86 11.76 -2.37
C ALA A 654 0.61 11.54 -1.96
N ASN A 655 0.87 10.57 -1.10
CA ASN A 655 2.23 10.20 -0.70
C ASN A 655 3.04 9.63 -1.87
N GLY A 656 2.46 8.78 -2.72
CA GLY A 656 3.10 8.26 -3.93
C GLY A 656 3.52 9.38 -4.89
N ARG A 657 2.64 10.36 -5.13
CA ARG A 657 2.95 11.57 -5.92
C ARG A 657 4.07 12.38 -5.28
N ASN A 658 4.07 12.51 -3.95
CA ASN A 658 5.10 13.22 -3.21
C ASN A 658 6.46 12.54 -3.30
N VAL A 659 6.52 11.22 -3.12
CA VAL A 659 7.75 10.42 -3.24
C VAL A 659 8.37 10.61 -4.62
N TYR A 660 7.58 10.48 -5.68
CA TYR A 660 8.07 10.70 -7.04
C TYR A 660 8.59 12.13 -7.26
N ARG A 661 7.88 13.14 -6.77
CA ARG A 661 8.31 14.55 -6.85
C ARG A 661 9.61 14.78 -6.10
N ASN A 662 9.75 14.23 -4.89
CA ASN A 662 10.94 14.35 -4.09
C ASN A 662 12.15 13.69 -4.76
N ILE A 663 11.96 12.50 -5.35
CA ILE A 663 12.97 11.82 -6.17
C ILE A 663 13.39 12.73 -7.33
N LYS A 664 12.43 13.26 -8.08
CA LYS A 664 12.71 14.17 -9.22
C LYS A 664 13.49 15.42 -8.79
N ASN A 665 13.14 15.99 -7.65
CA ASN A 665 13.81 17.16 -7.09
C ASN A 665 15.23 16.85 -6.62
N ALA A 666 15.45 15.70 -5.99
CA ALA A 666 16.79 15.25 -5.60
C ALA A 666 17.67 14.97 -6.83
N ILE A 667 17.10 14.39 -7.89
CA ILE A 667 17.78 14.21 -9.17
C ILE A 667 18.16 15.55 -9.80
N LEU A 668 17.24 16.53 -9.79
CA LEU A 668 17.53 17.89 -10.28
C LEU A 668 18.70 18.52 -9.54
N PHE A 669 18.72 18.41 -8.21
CA PHE A 669 19.78 18.92 -7.35
C PHE A 669 21.14 18.34 -7.74
N LEU A 670 21.26 17.00 -7.79
CA LEU A 670 22.50 16.30 -8.10
C LEU A 670 22.99 16.63 -9.51
N LEU A 671 22.11 16.50 -10.51
CA LEU A 671 22.50 16.68 -11.89
C LEU A 671 22.85 18.14 -12.26
N SER A 672 22.11 19.12 -11.74
CA SER A 672 22.43 20.54 -11.97
C SER A 672 23.77 20.93 -11.34
N GLY A 673 24.05 20.38 -10.14
CA GLY A 673 25.34 20.57 -9.48
C GLY A 673 26.50 19.95 -10.27
N ASN A 674 26.34 18.74 -10.80
CA ASN A 674 27.35 18.09 -11.63
C ASN A 674 27.56 18.82 -12.96
N MET A 675 26.48 19.31 -13.60
CA MET A 675 26.60 20.15 -14.80
C MET A 675 27.41 21.42 -14.55
N ALA A 676 27.29 22.02 -13.37
CA ALA A 676 28.10 23.17 -13.00
C ALA A 676 29.59 22.87 -13.00
N GLY A 677 30.00 21.74 -12.41
CA GLY A 677 31.39 21.25 -12.44
C GLY A 677 31.86 20.98 -13.87
N ILE A 678 31.05 20.28 -14.68
CA ILE A 678 31.36 19.98 -16.08
C ILE A 678 31.59 21.28 -16.87
N PHE A 679 30.68 22.27 -16.78
CA PHE A 679 30.80 23.52 -17.49
C PHE A 679 32.03 24.31 -17.09
N ALA A 680 32.35 24.33 -15.79
CA ALA A 680 33.57 25.02 -15.31
C ALA A 680 34.85 24.38 -15.83
N VAL A 681 34.97 23.04 -15.78
CA VAL A 681 36.11 22.30 -16.28
C VAL A 681 36.26 22.45 -17.81
N LEU A 682 35.13 22.31 -18.53
CA LEU A 682 35.13 22.43 -20.00
C LEU A 682 35.54 23.86 -20.43
N PHE A 683 35.04 24.90 -19.76
CA PHE A 683 35.41 26.28 -20.05
C PHE A 683 36.90 26.53 -19.82
N CYS A 684 37.43 26.07 -18.68
CA CYS A 684 38.86 26.21 -18.41
C CYS A 684 39.74 25.46 -19.43
N SER A 685 39.32 24.29 -19.86
CA SER A 685 40.01 23.51 -20.91
C SER A 685 40.03 24.24 -22.26
N ILE A 686 38.88 24.78 -22.71
CA ILE A 686 38.77 25.52 -23.96
C ILE A 686 39.63 26.79 -23.94
N MET A 687 39.65 27.51 -22.80
CA MET A 687 40.40 28.75 -22.64
C MET A 687 41.87 28.56 -22.26
N ALA A 688 42.35 27.33 -22.21
CA ALA A 688 43.71 26.99 -21.79
C ALA A 688 44.10 27.55 -20.40
N LEU A 689 43.12 27.61 -19.49
CA LEU A 689 43.29 28.06 -18.10
C LEU A 689 43.77 26.88 -17.23
N PRO A 690 44.35 27.14 -16.03
CA PRO A 690 44.68 26.09 -15.08
C PRO A 690 43.43 25.27 -14.67
N VAL A 691 43.68 24.06 -14.18
CA VAL A 691 42.58 23.16 -13.68
C VAL A 691 41.80 23.84 -12.55
N PRO A 692 40.47 24.00 -12.67
CA PRO A 692 39.69 24.66 -11.61
C PRO A 692 39.45 23.79 -10.37
N PHE A 693 39.54 22.45 -10.53
CA PHE A 693 39.29 21.49 -9.44
C PHE A 693 40.23 20.32 -9.48
N GLU A 694 40.77 19.95 -8.35
CA GLU A 694 41.38 18.65 -8.15
C GLU A 694 40.34 17.54 -8.02
N ALA A 695 40.69 16.30 -8.32
CA ALA A 695 39.77 15.16 -8.20
C ALA A 695 39.19 15.04 -6.77
N VAL A 696 40.00 15.32 -5.75
CA VAL A 696 39.60 15.32 -4.34
C VAL A 696 38.50 16.33 -4.00
N HIS A 697 38.52 17.50 -4.65
CA HIS A 697 37.47 18.53 -4.48
C HIS A 697 36.12 18.00 -4.92
N LEU A 698 36.05 17.37 -6.09
CA LEU A 698 34.82 16.85 -6.68
C LEU A 698 34.28 15.63 -5.92
N LEU A 699 35.18 14.78 -5.44
CA LEU A 699 34.82 13.68 -4.55
C LEU A 699 34.24 14.18 -3.22
N PHE A 700 34.87 15.18 -2.60
CA PHE A 700 34.33 15.82 -1.40
C PHE A 700 32.91 16.34 -1.61
N ILE A 701 32.68 17.02 -2.73
CA ILE A 701 31.38 17.57 -3.08
C ILE A 701 30.36 16.43 -3.25
N ASN A 702 30.61 15.49 -4.13
CA ASN A 702 29.65 14.46 -4.49
C ASN A 702 29.28 13.53 -3.32
N LEU A 703 30.25 13.24 -2.46
CA LEU A 703 30.10 12.28 -1.37
C LEU A 703 29.62 12.90 -0.06
N LEU A 704 30.30 13.95 0.39
CA LEU A 704 30.09 14.50 1.70
C LEU A 704 29.03 15.61 1.71
N THR A 705 29.07 16.51 0.71
CA THR A 705 28.19 17.69 0.76
C THR A 705 26.91 17.53 -0.04
N ASP A 706 26.83 16.64 -1.03
CA ASP A 706 25.62 16.47 -1.83
C ASP A 706 24.67 15.39 -1.30
N SER A 707 25.20 14.32 -0.70
CA SER A 707 24.37 13.20 -0.24
C SER A 707 23.36 13.63 0.81
N LEU A 708 23.76 14.44 1.79
CA LEU A 708 22.89 14.89 2.86
C LEU A 708 21.74 15.81 2.38
N PRO A 709 21.99 16.86 1.59
CA PRO A 709 20.90 17.67 1.02
C PRO A 709 19.97 16.88 0.12
N ALA A 710 20.48 15.95 -0.69
CA ALA A 710 19.65 15.13 -1.58
C ALA A 710 18.70 14.23 -0.79
N ILE A 711 19.16 13.58 0.29
CA ILE A 711 18.30 12.83 1.22
C ILE A 711 17.28 13.75 1.88
N ALA A 712 17.71 14.93 2.35
CA ALA A 712 16.84 15.90 2.99
C ALA A 712 15.73 16.42 2.06
N ILE A 713 16.02 16.62 0.76
CA ILE A 713 15.01 16.92 -0.27
C ILE A 713 14.02 15.76 -0.41
N GLY A 714 14.50 14.52 -0.31
CA GLY A 714 13.66 13.32 -0.30
C GLY A 714 12.65 13.27 0.85
N MET A 715 12.93 13.98 1.96
CA MET A 715 12.07 14.05 3.15
C MET A 715 11.02 15.18 3.10
N GLU A 716 10.90 15.90 1.99
CA GLU A 716 9.97 17.03 1.89
C GLU A 716 8.51 16.56 2.02
N LYS A 717 7.73 17.33 2.78
CA LYS A 717 6.32 17.00 3.05
C LYS A 717 5.45 17.17 1.81
N PRO A 718 4.30 16.45 1.70
CA PRO A 718 3.34 16.67 0.63
C PRO A 718 2.81 18.10 0.63
N GLU A 719 2.80 18.74 -0.51
CA GLU A 719 2.15 20.03 -0.70
C GLU A 719 0.64 19.85 -0.92
N LYS A 720 -0.15 20.81 -0.46
CA LYS A 720 -1.63 20.76 -0.54
C LYS A 720 -2.19 20.70 -1.97
N ASP A 721 -1.40 21.12 -2.96
CA ASP A 721 -1.79 21.14 -4.37
C ASP A 721 -1.55 19.83 -5.13
N LEU A 722 -0.89 18.84 -4.51
CA LEU A 722 -0.62 17.53 -5.13
C LEU A 722 -1.88 16.78 -5.56
N LEU A 723 -2.96 16.90 -4.78
CA LEU A 723 -4.26 16.32 -5.11
C LEU A 723 -5.09 17.19 -6.08
N ARG A 724 -4.56 18.34 -6.55
CA ARG A 724 -5.17 19.15 -7.62
C ARG A 724 -4.53 18.91 -8.99
N GLN A 725 -3.44 18.15 -9.03
CA GLN A 725 -2.73 17.78 -10.24
C GLN A 725 -3.31 16.50 -10.84
N LYS A 726 -3.40 16.43 -12.16
CA LYS A 726 -3.81 15.21 -12.86
C LYS A 726 -2.77 14.09 -12.64
N PRO A 727 -3.18 12.81 -12.73
CA PRO A 727 -2.27 11.68 -12.70
C PRO A 727 -1.17 11.82 -13.75
N ARG A 728 0.03 11.39 -13.40
CA ARG A 728 1.18 11.39 -14.31
C ARG A 728 1.05 10.22 -15.30
N ASP A 729 1.41 10.45 -16.55
CA ASP A 729 1.59 9.37 -17.52
C ASP A 729 2.77 8.47 -17.10
N PRO A 730 2.56 7.16 -16.85
CA PRO A 730 3.61 6.24 -16.44
C PRO A 730 4.72 6.07 -17.49
N LYS A 731 4.42 6.32 -18.78
CA LYS A 731 5.38 6.27 -19.89
C LYS A 731 6.30 7.48 -19.94
N GLN A 732 5.93 8.58 -19.26
CA GLN A 732 6.73 9.79 -19.22
C GLN A 732 7.95 9.60 -18.32
N GLY A 733 9.14 9.54 -18.91
CA GLY A 733 10.39 9.50 -18.17
C GLY A 733 10.63 10.77 -17.32
N ILE A 734 11.54 10.67 -16.35
CA ILE A 734 11.90 11.79 -15.45
C ILE A 734 12.49 12.96 -16.26
N LEU A 735 13.31 12.64 -17.27
CA LEU A 735 14.04 13.60 -18.09
C LEU A 735 13.18 14.14 -19.25
N THR A 736 12.27 15.01 -18.91
CA THR A 736 11.52 15.77 -19.92
C THR A 736 12.38 16.92 -20.47
N LYS A 737 12.05 17.43 -21.67
CA LYS A 737 12.75 18.60 -22.25
C LYS A 737 12.81 19.79 -21.29
N SER A 738 11.71 20.08 -20.58
CA SER A 738 11.66 21.16 -19.60
C SER A 738 12.55 20.87 -18.39
N PHE A 739 12.61 19.64 -17.91
CA PHE A 739 13.49 19.23 -16.82
C PHE A 739 14.96 19.40 -17.21
N SER A 740 15.34 18.93 -18.41
CA SER A 740 16.71 19.06 -18.90
C SER A 740 17.11 20.53 -19.09
N ALA A 741 16.21 21.37 -19.62
CA ALA A 741 16.48 22.80 -19.74
C ALA A 741 16.68 23.48 -18.37
N LEU A 742 15.86 23.11 -17.38
CA LEU A 742 16.00 23.62 -16.01
C LEU A 742 17.32 23.18 -15.37
N MET A 743 17.67 21.91 -15.51
CA MET A 743 18.93 21.32 -15.01
C MET A 743 20.16 22.03 -15.62
N LEU A 744 20.19 22.17 -16.93
CA LEU A 744 21.29 22.83 -17.64
C LEU A 744 21.38 24.34 -17.30
N GLY A 745 20.24 25.04 -17.24
CA GLY A 745 20.21 26.45 -16.90
C GLY A 745 20.66 26.75 -15.48
N GLN A 746 20.23 25.95 -14.50
CA GLN A 746 20.66 26.11 -13.12
C GLN A 746 22.13 25.73 -12.96
N GLY A 747 22.59 24.66 -13.62
CA GLY A 747 24.01 24.27 -13.64
C GLY A 747 24.89 25.33 -14.27
N ALA A 748 24.47 25.93 -15.39
CA ALA A 748 25.22 27.02 -16.04
C ALA A 748 25.32 28.25 -15.13
N LEU A 749 24.25 28.61 -14.42
CA LEU A 749 24.24 29.74 -13.49
C LEU A 749 25.25 29.54 -12.34
N ILE A 750 25.30 28.32 -11.77
CA ILE A 750 26.29 27.98 -10.73
C ILE A 750 27.70 27.96 -11.31
N ALA A 751 27.90 27.44 -12.55
CA ALA A 751 29.20 27.44 -13.21
C ALA A 751 29.75 28.88 -13.41
N VAL A 752 28.91 29.82 -13.85
CA VAL A 752 29.30 31.22 -14.07
C VAL A 752 29.85 31.84 -12.78
N VAL A 753 29.14 31.73 -11.66
CA VAL A 753 29.65 32.32 -10.39
C VAL A 753 30.90 31.62 -9.87
N THR A 754 31.03 30.32 -10.13
CA THR A 754 32.22 29.53 -9.81
C THR A 754 33.43 30.00 -10.64
N LEU A 755 33.23 30.24 -11.95
CA LEU A 755 34.27 30.75 -12.85
C LEU A 755 34.67 32.20 -12.51
N ILE A 756 33.74 33.04 -12.11
CA ILE A 756 34.04 34.40 -11.62
C ILE A 756 34.93 34.30 -10.36
N SER A 757 34.58 33.41 -9.42
CA SER A 757 35.40 33.20 -8.23
C SER A 757 36.79 32.66 -8.56
N PHE A 758 36.86 31.71 -9.50
CA PHE A 758 38.14 31.17 -10.03
C PHE A 758 39.02 32.30 -10.63
N TYR A 759 38.42 33.16 -11.47
CA TYR A 759 39.13 34.25 -12.13
C TYR A 759 39.67 35.30 -11.14
N ILE A 760 38.90 35.60 -10.09
CA ILE A 760 39.35 36.47 -8.99
C ILE A 760 40.55 35.82 -8.26
N GLY A 761 40.50 34.54 -7.99
CA GLY A 761 41.58 33.79 -7.35
C GLY A 761 42.87 33.73 -8.21
N LEU A 762 42.71 33.65 -9.56
CA LEU A 762 43.87 33.66 -10.50
C LEU A 762 44.72 34.90 -10.41
N GLN A 763 44.18 36.01 -9.97
CA GLN A 763 44.97 37.25 -9.74
C GLN A 763 45.99 37.09 -8.61
N THR A 764 45.81 36.07 -7.73
CA THR A 764 46.73 35.79 -6.63
C THR A 764 47.65 34.61 -7.00
N SER A 765 47.10 33.45 -7.28
CA SER A 765 47.82 32.24 -7.76
C SER A 765 46.85 31.18 -8.27
N PRO A 766 47.31 30.21 -9.08
CA PRO A 766 46.51 29.09 -9.54
C PRO A 766 45.91 28.24 -8.38
N ALA A 767 46.67 28.06 -7.30
CA ALA A 767 46.22 27.32 -6.11
C ALA A 767 45.09 28.03 -5.36
N VAL A 768 45.17 29.36 -5.22
CA VAL A 768 44.09 30.19 -4.64
C VAL A 768 42.84 30.14 -5.55
N ALA A 769 43.04 30.19 -6.87
CA ALA A 769 41.95 30.09 -7.82
C ALA A 769 41.16 28.79 -7.70
N SER A 770 41.87 27.66 -7.65
CA SER A 770 41.28 26.33 -7.45
C SER A 770 40.55 26.23 -6.12
N THR A 771 41.15 26.75 -5.02
CA THR A 771 40.55 26.79 -3.70
C THR A 771 39.25 27.61 -3.68
N MET A 772 39.27 28.80 -4.31
CA MET A 772 38.11 29.70 -4.41
C MET A 772 37.00 29.08 -5.25
N ALA A 773 37.33 28.44 -6.38
CA ALA A 773 36.38 27.73 -7.22
C ALA A 773 35.69 26.57 -6.47
N PHE A 774 36.50 25.73 -5.81
CA PHE A 774 36.02 24.62 -4.99
C PHE A 774 35.07 25.09 -3.90
N ALA A 775 35.48 26.12 -3.12
CA ALA A 775 34.65 26.63 -2.03
C ALA A 775 33.33 27.24 -2.54
N THR A 776 33.38 28.01 -3.66
CA THR A 776 32.21 28.64 -4.26
C THR A 776 31.26 27.60 -4.81
N LEU A 777 31.76 26.61 -5.55
CA LEU A 777 30.94 25.52 -6.09
C LEU A 777 30.23 24.75 -4.98
N THR A 778 30.98 24.36 -3.94
CA THR A 778 30.44 23.63 -2.80
C THR A 778 29.34 24.41 -2.08
N LEU A 779 29.61 25.64 -1.71
CA LEU A 779 28.65 26.48 -0.97
C LEU A 779 27.42 26.85 -1.84
N ALA A 780 27.62 27.13 -3.13
CA ALA A 780 26.53 27.37 -4.06
C ALA A 780 25.59 26.15 -4.21
N ARG A 781 26.15 24.95 -4.23
CA ARG A 781 25.36 23.69 -4.25
C ARG A 781 24.57 23.49 -2.95
N LEU A 782 25.17 23.77 -1.79
CA LEU A 782 24.45 23.71 -0.51
C LEU A 782 23.27 24.69 -0.49
N PHE A 783 23.45 25.92 -0.93
CA PHE A 783 22.33 26.87 -1.10
C PHE A 783 21.32 26.40 -2.13
N HIS A 784 21.80 25.80 -3.24
CA HIS A 784 20.94 25.27 -4.29
C HIS A 784 20.03 24.12 -3.82
N GLY A 785 20.44 23.39 -2.76
CA GLY A 785 19.58 22.40 -2.09
C GLY A 785 18.22 22.98 -1.69
N PHE A 786 18.18 24.22 -1.21
CA PHE A 786 16.91 24.91 -0.90
C PHE A 786 16.07 25.24 -2.15
N ASN A 787 16.72 25.48 -3.30
CA ASN A 787 16.02 25.70 -4.54
C ASN A 787 15.32 24.46 -5.06
N CYS A 788 15.90 23.29 -4.81
CA CYS A 788 15.39 22.00 -5.30
C CYS A 788 14.34 21.36 -4.39
N ARG A 789 14.00 21.92 -3.22
CA ARG A 789 12.98 21.39 -2.32
C ARG A 789 11.59 21.34 -2.96
N SER A 790 11.24 22.36 -3.75
CA SER A 790 9.95 22.50 -4.40
C SER A 790 10.05 23.30 -5.69
N THR A 791 9.02 23.22 -6.54
CA THR A 791 8.81 24.15 -7.66
C THR A 791 8.35 25.52 -7.19
N HIS A 792 7.81 25.61 -5.97
CA HIS A 792 7.42 26.87 -5.33
C HIS A 792 8.62 27.60 -4.72
N SER A 793 8.42 28.91 -4.48
CA SER A 793 9.40 29.72 -3.78
C SER A 793 9.54 29.29 -2.31
N ILE A 794 10.70 29.50 -1.73
CA ILE A 794 10.97 29.19 -0.31
C ILE A 794 10.09 30.02 0.62
N PHE A 795 9.64 31.20 0.17
CA PHE A 795 8.74 32.06 0.94
C PHE A 795 7.34 31.45 1.08
N LYS A 796 6.85 30.74 0.03
CA LYS A 796 5.56 30.05 0.07
C LYS A 796 5.67 28.71 0.79
N LEU A 797 6.79 28.00 0.59
CA LEU A 797 7.03 26.68 1.21
C LEU A 797 7.33 26.78 2.71
N GLY A 798 8.01 27.85 3.13
CA GLY A 798 8.59 28.04 4.47
C GLY A 798 10.02 27.49 4.57
N LEU A 799 10.94 28.33 5.02
CA LEU A 799 12.36 27.93 5.16
C LEU A 799 12.51 26.77 6.16
N PHE A 800 11.80 26.83 7.28
CA PHE A 800 11.89 25.87 8.39
C PHE A 800 10.95 24.67 8.28
N SER A 801 10.20 24.53 7.18
CA SER A 801 9.26 23.40 6.99
C SER A 801 9.96 22.04 6.89
N ASN A 802 11.23 22.01 6.48
CA ASN A 802 12.10 20.84 6.42
C ASN A 802 13.38 21.06 7.21
N THR A 803 13.38 20.62 8.46
CA THR A 803 14.52 20.75 9.38
C THR A 803 15.74 19.93 8.93
N ALA A 804 15.53 18.82 8.22
CA ALA A 804 16.60 17.99 7.67
C ALA A 804 17.42 18.76 6.61
N SER A 805 16.75 19.58 5.76
CA SER A 805 17.45 20.43 4.78
C SER A 805 18.32 21.50 5.44
N ILE A 806 17.85 22.05 6.55
CA ILE A 806 18.61 23.03 7.35
C ILE A 806 19.82 22.35 7.99
N GLY A 807 19.61 21.18 8.62
CA GLY A 807 20.68 20.38 9.20
C GLY A 807 21.75 19.99 8.17
N ALA A 808 21.33 19.54 6.99
CA ALA A 808 22.24 19.18 5.89
C ALA A 808 23.06 20.39 5.41
N PHE A 809 22.45 21.57 5.29
CA PHE A 809 23.14 22.81 4.95
C PHE A 809 24.24 23.18 5.97
N PHE A 810 23.91 23.15 7.27
CA PHE A 810 24.88 23.51 8.32
C PHE A 810 26.00 22.48 8.43
N ILE A 811 25.69 21.16 8.33
CA ILE A 811 26.71 20.11 8.32
C ILE A 811 27.63 20.26 7.11
N GLY A 812 27.09 20.47 5.91
CA GLY A 812 27.87 20.66 4.69
C GLY A 812 28.75 21.91 4.76
N THR A 813 28.19 23.02 5.27
CA THR A 813 28.95 24.27 5.47
C THR A 813 30.07 24.11 6.52
N PHE A 814 29.79 23.38 7.61
CA PHE A 814 30.79 23.05 8.61
C PHE A 814 31.93 22.20 8.03
N LEU A 815 31.62 21.17 7.26
CA LEU A 815 32.60 20.33 6.61
C LEU A 815 33.47 21.12 5.63
N LEU A 816 32.88 22.00 4.84
CA LEU A 816 33.61 22.92 3.96
C LEU A 816 34.55 23.83 4.73
N ALA A 817 34.02 24.47 5.78
CA ALA A 817 34.82 25.34 6.64
C ALA A 817 35.98 24.58 7.32
N PHE A 818 35.73 23.34 7.76
CA PHE A 818 36.75 22.47 8.34
C PHE A 818 37.89 22.20 7.37
N VAL A 819 37.59 21.90 6.10
CA VAL A 819 38.63 21.69 5.07
C VAL A 819 39.39 22.97 4.75
N LEU A 820 38.72 24.12 4.68
CA LEU A 820 39.33 25.38 4.27
C LEU A 820 40.22 26.03 5.37
N PHE A 821 39.79 25.92 6.63
CA PHE A 821 40.39 26.69 7.72
C PHE A 821 41.26 25.89 8.70
N VAL A 822 41.15 24.55 8.69
CA VAL A 822 42.01 23.70 9.53
C VAL A 822 43.33 23.40 8.79
N PRO A 823 44.49 23.87 9.33
CA PRO A 823 45.77 23.74 8.60
C PRO A 823 46.16 22.33 8.24
N PHE A 824 45.84 21.35 9.06
CA PHE A 824 46.10 19.93 8.79
C PHE A 824 45.32 19.38 7.56
N MET A 825 44.15 19.93 7.29
CA MET A 825 43.28 19.50 6.20
C MET A 825 43.68 20.12 4.87
N GLN A 826 44.28 21.29 4.89
CA GLN A 826 44.60 22.04 3.65
C GLN A 826 45.49 21.24 2.67
N PRO A 827 46.62 20.62 3.07
CA PRO A 827 47.43 19.82 2.14
C PRO A 827 46.68 18.61 1.63
N LEU A 828 45.87 17.96 2.49
CA LEU A 828 45.13 16.75 2.11
C LEU A 828 44.10 17.01 1.02
N PHE A 829 43.48 18.20 1.02
CA PHE A 829 42.51 18.60 0.00
C PHE A 829 43.09 19.53 -1.06
N SER A 830 44.41 19.71 -1.11
CA SER A 830 45.08 20.61 -2.06
C SER A 830 44.47 22.04 -2.05
N VAL A 831 44.09 22.53 -0.87
CA VAL A 831 43.56 23.89 -0.70
C VAL A 831 44.60 24.81 0.00
N THR A 832 44.48 26.10 -0.26
CA THR A 832 45.35 27.10 0.31
C THR A 832 44.61 28.05 1.24
N ALA A 833 45.32 28.70 2.17
CA ALA A 833 44.73 29.67 3.06
C ALA A 833 44.11 30.84 2.28
N LEU A 834 42.89 31.21 2.66
CA LEU A 834 42.13 32.31 2.05
C LEU A 834 42.11 33.53 2.98
N THR A 835 42.15 34.72 2.38
CA THR A 835 41.92 35.97 3.11
C THR A 835 40.44 36.16 3.48
N GLY A 836 40.14 36.96 4.47
CA GLY A 836 38.75 37.26 4.87
C GLY A 836 37.93 37.90 3.72
N ALA A 837 38.57 38.70 2.88
CA ALA A 837 37.93 39.26 1.67
C ALA A 837 37.56 38.18 0.64
N GLN A 838 38.46 37.25 0.37
CA GLN A 838 38.20 36.11 -0.52
C GLN A 838 37.06 35.21 0.01
N ALA A 839 37.04 34.94 1.31
CA ALA A 839 35.95 34.21 1.96
C ALA A 839 34.61 34.94 1.83
N GLY A 840 34.59 36.26 1.98
CA GLY A 840 33.41 37.09 1.76
C GLY A 840 32.91 37.06 0.32
N PHE A 841 33.81 37.10 -0.69
CA PHE A 841 33.45 36.96 -2.10
C PHE A 841 32.88 35.58 -2.40
N ILE A 842 33.46 34.51 -1.86
CA ILE A 842 32.94 33.13 -1.99
C ILE A 842 31.49 33.07 -1.49
N ALA A 843 31.25 33.59 -0.27
CA ALA A 843 29.91 33.56 0.32
C ALA A 843 28.88 34.34 -0.52
N LEU A 844 29.26 35.55 -1.00
CA LEU A 844 28.42 36.39 -1.83
C LEU A 844 28.08 35.69 -3.18
N LEU A 845 29.12 35.23 -3.89
CA LEU A 845 28.98 34.60 -5.21
C LEU A 845 28.18 33.30 -5.12
N ALA A 846 28.38 32.50 -4.07
CA ALA A 846 27.66 31.27 -3.83
C ALA A 846 26.15 31.49 -3.58
N PHE A 847 25.76 32.62 -3.01
CA PHE A 847 24.35 32.95 -2.74
C PHE A 847 23.60 33.48 -3.97
N ILE A 848 24.28 34.13 -4.93
CA ILE A 848 23.67 34.76 -6.11
C ILE A 848 22.78 33.79 -6.90
N PRO A 849 23.20 32.55 -7.27
CA PRO A 849 22.34 31.62 -8.00
C PRO A 849 21.03 31.34 -7.31
N THR A 850 21.07 31.17 -5.98
CA THR A 850 19.87 30.90 -5.19
C THR A 850 18.95 32.10 -5.16
N PHE A 851 19.47 33.30 -5.00
CA PHE A 851 18.67 34.52 -5.08
C PHE A 851 17.97 34.66 -6.43
N ILE A 852 18.67 34.48 -7.54
CA ILE A 852 18.10 34.56 -8.90
C ILE A 852 17.02 33.53 -9.09
N ILE A 853 17.26 32.25 -8.72
CA ILE A 853 16.30 31.17 -8.90
C ILE A 853 15.05 31.42 -8.06
N GLN A 854 15.19 31.86 -6.81
CA GLN A 854 14.06 32.20 -5.94
C GLN A 854 13.25 33.38 -6.46
N PHE A 855 13.93 34.40 -6.96
CA PHE A 855 13.29 35.57 -7.58
C PHE A 855 12.45 35.17 -8.81
N VAL A 856 13.00 34.34 -9.68
CA VAL A 856 12.27 33.80 -10.85
C VAL A 856 11.05 33.00 -10.41
N LYS A 857 11.17 32.16 -9.38
CA LYS A 857 10.03 31.39 -8.82
C LYS A 857 8.92 32.30 -8.32
N VAL A 858 9.26 33.36 -7.59
CA VAL A 858 8.28 34.34 -7.08
C VAL A 858 7.54 35.04 -8.26
N ILE A 859 8.27 35.45 -9.31
CA ILE A 859 7.64 36.03 -10.50
C ILE A 859 6.67 35.04 -11.16
N VAL A 860 7.10 33.81 -11.40
CA VAL A 860 6.27 32.76 -12.01
C VAL A 860 5.02 32.45 -11.17
N GLU A 861 5.15 32.44 -9.84
CA GLU A 861 4.01 32.26 -8.94
C GLU A 861 3.00 33.40 -9.02
N ASN A 862 3.46 34.64 -9.18
CA ASN A 862 2.59 35.79 -9.26
C ASN A 862 1.89 35.91 -10.65
N VAL A 863 2.55 35.47 -11.71
CA VAL A 863 1.96 35.46 -13.08
C VAL A 863 0.92 34.33 -13.22
N ARG A 864 1.02 33.24 -12.44
CA ARG A 864 0.07 32.12 -12.48
C ARG A 864 -1.14 32.26 -11.54
N LYS A 865 -1.16 33.27 -10.69
CA LYS A 865 -2.34 33.69 -9.93
C LYS A 865 -3.27 34.54 -10.82
#